data_2ad9b7c903ab3b6786c7e0a3962e77a9
#
_entry.id   2ad9b7c903ab3b6786c7e0a3962e77a9
#
_cell.length_a   1.000
_cell.length_b   1.000
_cell.length_c   1.000
_cell.angle_alpha   90.00
_cell.angle_beta   90.00
_cell.angle_gamma   90.00
#
_symmetry.space_group_name_H-M   'P 1'
#
loop_
_entity.id
_entity.type
_entity.pdbx_description
1 polymer ?
#
loop_
_entity_poly.entity_id
_entity_poly.type
_entity_poly.pdbx_seq_one_letter_code
_entity_poly.pdbx_strand_id
1 'polypeptide(L)'
;MSQEVLSEKKKSGVKGRKALWIAIVSILVWLSIGGFAGGAFSKISTVQENDNSAFLPDSAESTIAGEVLVKFSSQDDQLFPALLLLLGDLNPATNAQAFEKVNQYSATLLSKTLPETEKPLSTYFAQGVPLTPIPSADGKAILINAQLDFAVADANVDGEPVFPKIIEFIREDMEKEFTSAGITTHVTGPAGLFADLFEAFGSIDTRLLQTTLIVVAIILIVVYRSPVLWILPLFTAASALGIATMIVYYLAREEIIDLNGQTQGILDVLVLGAATDYALLLIARYREELHHHQSRFDAMRIALRGVVEPIIASGSTVIAGLMVLLLSDLSSNRGLGPVGSIGIASSMLAVLTLLPALLIIFGRWIFWPKIPRFDDVDEKLSGLWSKVGNLVDRRPRAVWISTALALLIFAGFSTTLKSDGLSQSEAFTTRTDSVIGLERLGEHFPSGEGTPVEIVVDQADIASAAAAIGRVSTVASVVPLTNVDPLTQRPTSELKVVDGKVVLYATLKVAPDSAEGKESIPLIRQAAKAVNPNILVGGQSAIGYDVDQSSRRDNRVIIPIVLLLIAVILGFLLRSIFAAALLLGTVVLSFAATLGVCALVFDNVFGFAGTDAAFPLFAFIFLVALGIDYNIFLMTRVREESLKIGTRAGIIKGLTVTGGVITSAGTVLAATFGVLGILPLVFLAELGFAVAFGVLLDTIIVRSLLVPALVRQIGPKIWWPSKLQHQEN
;
A
#
# COMPACT_ATOMS: atom_id res chain seq x y z
N MET A 1 36.56 -28.92 -45.94
CA MET A 1 35.24 -28.71 -45.26
C MET A 1 35.05 -29.48 -43.97
N SER A 2 35.85 -30.48 -43.62
CA SER A 2 35.61 -31.33 -42.42
C SER A 2 36.34 -30.91 -41.14
N GLN A 3 37.44 -30.22 -41.18
CA GLN A 3 38.20 -29.84 -39.97
C GLN A 3 37.70 -28.53 -39.32
N GLU A 4 37.26 -27.55 -40.08
CA GLU A 4 36.68 -26.31 -39.59
C GLU A 4 35.32 -26.55 -38.91
N VAL A 5 34.48 -27.37 -39.52
CA VAL A 5 33.15 -27.74 -38.96
C VAL A 5 33.32 -28.55 -37.66
N LEU A 6 34.33 -29.41 -37.55
CA LEU A 6 34.66 -30.13 -36.31
C LEU A 6 35.26 -29.23 -35.23
N SER A 7 36.04 -28.22 -35.60
CA SER A 7 36.60 -27.26 -34.66
C SER A 7 35.54 -26.28 -34.12
N GLU A 8 34.60 -25.84 -34.96
CA GLU A 8 33.46 -25.03 -34.53
C GLU A 8 32.47 -25.81 -33.64
N LYS A 9 32.14 -27.08 -33.99
CA LYS A 9 31.37 -27.96 -33.09
C LYS A 9 32.07 -28.20 -31.74
N LYS A 10 33.37 -28.36 -31.69
CA LYS A 10 34.16 -28.54 -30.47
C LYS A 10 34.20 -27.25 -29.62
N LYS A 11 34.35 -26.07 -30.26
CA LYS A 11 34.28 -24.75 -29.59
C LYS A 11 32.87 -24.45 -29.06
N SER A 12 31.80 -24.79 -29.78
CA SER A 12 30.43 -24.62 -29.32
C SER A 12 30.08 -25.57 -28.16
N GLY A 13 30.56 -26.80 -28.15
CA GLY A 13 30.38 -27.77 -27.08
C GLY A 13 31.06 -27.35 -25.76
N VAL A 14 32.23 -26.75 -25.80
CA VAL A 14 32.93 -26.23 -24.59
C VAL A 14 32.27 -25.00 -24.03
N LYS A 15 31.77 -24.09 -24.90
CA LYS A 15 31.00 -22.91 -24.47
C LYS A 15 29.68 -23.30 -23.84
N GLY A 16 28.98 -24.29 -24.38
CA GLY A 16 27.73 -24.81 -23.83
C GLY A 16 27.89 -25.47 -22.44
N ARG A 17 28.98 -26.22 -22.21
CA ARG A 17 29.27 -26.79 -20.88
C ARG A 17 29.57 -25.73 -19.83
N LYS A 18 30.30 -24.68 -20.14
CA LYS A 18 30.55 -23.56 -19.21
C LYS A 18 29.24 -22.83 -18.85
N ALA A 19 28.38 -22.54 -19.84
CA ALA A 19 27.12 -21.89 -19.61
C ALA A 19 26.16 -22.74 -18.73
N LEU A 20 26.18 -24.08 -18.92
CA LEU A 20 25.40 -24.98 -18.08
C LEU A 20 25.91 -25.00 -16.63
N TRP A 21 27.21 -25.01 -16.40
CA TRP A 21 27.78 -24.93 -15.06
C TRP A 21 27.44 -23.60 -14.37
N ILE A 22 27.50 -22.47 -15.08
CA ILE A 22 27.09 -21.17 -14.55
C ILE A 22 25.62 -21.20 -14.16
N ALA A 23 24.75 -21.79 -14.98
CA ALA A 23 23.34 -21.91 -14.68
C ALA A 23 23.09 -22.76 -13.41
N ILE A 24 23.77 -23.90 -13.27
CA ILE A 24 23.66 -24.78 -12.09
C ILE A 24 24.13 -24.04 -10.83
N VAL A 25 25.30 -23.38 -10.90
CA VAL A 25 25.84 -22.60 -9.77
C VAL A 25 24.88 -21.47 -9.38
N SER A 26 24.33 -20.74 -10.36
CA SER A 26 23.35 -19.69 -10.10
C SER A 26 22.13 -20.24 -9.34
N ILE A 27 21.57 -21.37 -9.77
CA ILE A 27 20.40 -21.97 -9.10
C ILE A 27 20.77 -22.44 -7.69
N LEU A 28 21.93 -23.05 -7.50
CA LEU A 28 22.37 -23.49 -6.17
C LEU A 28 22.56 -22.30 -5.20
N VAL A 29 23.11 -21.20 -5.69
CA VAL A 29 23.24 -19.96 -4.90
C VAL A 29 21.84 -19.44 -4.49
N TRP A 30 20.91 -19.37 -5.44
CA TRP A 30 19.56 -18.89 -5.17
C TRP A 30 18.79 -19.82 -4.20
N LEU A 31 18.93 -21.13 -4.34
CA LEU A 31 18.32 -22.10 -3.41
C LEU A 31 18.93 -21.99 -2.00
N SER A 32 20.24 -21.75 -1.91
CA SER A 32 20.90 -21.55 -0.62
C SER A 32 20.39 -20.28 0.07
N ILE A 33 20.29 -19.18 -0.66
CA ILE A 33 19.74 -17.91 -0.14
C ILE A 33 18.28 -18.07 0.25
N GLY A 34 17.48 -18.78 -0.59
CA GLY A 34 16.06 -19.06 -0.29
C GLY A 34 15.86 -19.86 1.01
N GLY A 35 16.80 -20.77 1.32
CA GLY A 35 16.77 -21.51 2.60
C GLY A 35 16.96 -20.59 3.82
N PHE A 36 17.83 -19.59 3.72
CA PHE A 36 18.00 -18.57 4.78
C PHE A 36 16.83 -17.58 4.83
N ALA A 37 16.26 -17.22 3.70
CA ALA A 37 15.16 -16.25 3.60
C ALA A 37 13.88 -16.73 4.28
N GLY A 38 13.63 -18.04 4.31
CA GLY A 38 12.44 -18.61 4.99
C GLY A 38 12.37 -18.27 6.49
N GLY A 39 13.53 -18.21 7.16
CA GLY A 39 13.59 -17.83 8.58
C GLY A 39 13.32 -16.34 8.83
N ALA A 40 13.62 -15.47 7.87
CA ALA A 40 13.29 -14.04 7.96
C ALA A 40 11.81 -13.80 7.68
N PHE A 41 11.24 -14.54 6.72
CA PHE A 41 9.82 -14.43 6.37
C PHE A 41 8.89 -14.72 7.56
N SER A 42 9.20 -15.73 8.37
CA SER A 42 8.41 -16.06 9.56
C SER A 42 8.56 -15.07 10.73
N LYS A 43 9.55 -14.17 10.67
CA LYS A 43 9.85 -13.23 11.74
C LYS A 43 9.60 -11.76 11.37
N ILE A 44 9.21 -11.47 10.13
CA ILE A 44 9.09 -10.08 9.68
C ILE A 44 8.02 -9.31 10.45
N SER A 45 6.94 -9.96 10.86
CA SER A 45 5.89 -9.37 11.69
C SER A 45 6.38 -8.90 13.07
N THR A 46 7.48 -9.47 13.58
CA THR A 46 8.05 -9.09 14.88
C THR A 46 8.84 -7.76 14.85
N VAL A 47 9.07 -7.22 13.67
CA VAL A 47 9.79 -5.94 13.46
C VAL A 47 8.91 -4.88 12.81
N GLN A 48 7.59 -5.13 12.75
CA GLN A 48 6.61 -4.16 12.24
C GLN A 48 6.17 -3.22 13.37
N GLU A 49 6.12 -1.93 13.06
CA GLU A 49 5.52 -0.90 13.89
C GLU A 49 4.18 -0.50 13.28
N ASN A 50 3.08 -0.89 13.92
CA ASN A 50 1.72 -0.66 13.43
C ASN A 50 0.92 0.31 14.31
N ASP A 51 1.59 1.03 15.21
CA ASP A 51 0.97 2.05 16.04
C ASP A 51 0.76 3.38 15.29
N ASN A 52 -0.06 4.26 15.86
CA ASN A 52 -0.35 5.56 15.23
C ASN A 52 0.88 6.47 15.12
N SER A 53 1.91 6.28 15.95
CA SER A 53 3.13 7.08 15.95
C SER A 53 3.96 6.79 14.69
N ALA A 54 3.94 5.55 14.18
CA ALA A 54 4.63 5.15 12.95
C ALA A 54 4.14 5.89 11.68
N PHE A 55 2.98 6.55 11.76
CA PHE A 55 2.39 7.27 10.63
C PHE A 55 2.63 8.78 10.66
N LEU A 56 2.98 9.34 11.82
CA LEU A 56 3.09 10.79 12.02
C LEU A 56 4.50 11.31 11.72
N PRO A 57 4.61 12.61 11.30
CA PRO A 57 5.90 13.29 11.29
C PRO A 57 6.38 13.57 12.71
N ASP A 58 7.67 13.40 12.98
CA ASP A 58 8.30 13.72 14.28
C ASP A 58 8.11 15.21 14.66
N SER A 59 7.95 16.08 13.65
CA SER A 59 7.78 17.52 13.83
C SER A 59 6.33 17.98 14.01
N ALA A 60 5.35 17.08 13.93
CA ALA A 60 3.95 17.46 14.08
C ALA A 60 3.64 17.88 15.53
N GLU A 61 2.77 18.89 15.69
CA GLU A 61 2.40 19.34 17.02
C GLU A 61 1.73 18.25 17.85
N SER A 62 0.91 17.40 17.21
CA SER A 62 0.28 16.25 17.84
C SER A 62 1.29 15.19 18.32
N THR A 63 2.39 14.98 17.57
CA THR A 63 3.48 14.09 17.98
C THR A 63 4.20 14.64 19.23
N ILE A 64 4.60 15.93 19.17
CA ILE A 64 5.25 16.60 20.31
C ILE A 64 4.33 16.63 21.53
N ALA A 65 3.02 16.86 21.33
CA ALA A 65 2.04 16.78 22.41
C ALA A 65 1.96 15.36 22.99
N GLY A 66 1.96 14.33 22.14
CA GLY A 66 1.97 12.93 22.54
C GLY A 66 3.15 12.55 23.42
N GLU A 67 4.37 12.97 23.06
CA GLU A 67 5.57 12.75 23.90
C GLU A 67 5.44 13.35 25.30
N VAL A 68 4.78 14.51 25.42
CA VAL A 68 4.53 15.12 26.72
C VAL A 68 3.40 14.40 27.45
N LEU A 69 2.36 13.97 26.75
CA LEU A 69 1.20 13.26 27.32
C LEU A 69 1.60 11.91 27.91
N VAL A 70 2.57 11.21 27.31
CA VAL A 70 3.13 9.96 27.87
C VAL A 70 3.64 10.17 29.30
N LYS A 71 4.15 11.35 29.66
CA LYS A 71 4.61 11.64 31.04
C LYS A 71 3.47 11.78 32.05
N PHE A 72 2.26 12.05 31.56
CA PHE A 72 1.04 12.11 32.40
C PHE A 72 0.45 10.72 32.61
N SER A 73 0.72 9.77 31.74
CA SER A 73 0.53 8.35 32.03
C SER A 73 1.63 7.94 33.01
N SER A 74 1.33 7.13 34.02
CA SER A 74 2.37 6.56 34.90
C SER A 74 3.37 5.81 34.02
N GLN A 75 4.66 5.87 34.33
CA GLN A 75 5.75 5.33 33.46
C GLN A 75 5.63 3.84 33.10
N ASP A 76 4.68 3.14 33.72
CA ASP A 76 4.40 1.70 33.48
C ASP A 76 3.07 1.43 32.78
N ASP A 77 2.19 2.42 32.54
CA ASP A 77 0.83 2.17 32.06
C ASP A 77 0.60 2.84 30.69
N GLN A 78 0.97 2.18 29.61
CA GLN A 78 0.40 2.46 28.28
C GLN A 78 -1.04 1.90 28.26
N LEU A 79 -1.99 2.65 28.83
CA LEU A 79 -3.38 2.22 28.96
C LEU A 79 -4.14 2.48 27.66
N PHE A 80 -4.69 1.41 27.10
CA PHE A 80 -5.53 1.44 25.90
C PHE A 80 -6.99 1.15 26.26
N PRO A 81 -7.92 2.09 26.12
CA PRO A 81 -9.32 1.87 26.50
C PRO A 81 -10.01 0.87 25.58
N ALA A 82 -10.47 -0.24 26.13
CA ALA A 82 -11.43 -1.15 25.53
C ALA A 82 -12.84 -0.76 26.02
N LEU A 83 -13.68 -0.32 25.12
CA LEU A 83 -15.06 0.10 25.43
C LEU A 83 -16.01 -1.07 25.17
N LEU A 84 -16.49 -1.67 26.26
CA LEU A 84 -17.46 -2.77 26.21
C LEU A 84 -18.87 -2.17 26.19
N LEU A 85 -19.54 -2.26 25.07
CA LEU A 85 -20.88 -1.71 24.86
C LEU A 85 -21.92 -2.83 24.90
N LEU A 86 -22.93 -2.66 25.74
CA LEU A 86 -24.10 -3.54 25.85
C LEU A 86 -25.34 -2.76 25.45
N LEU A 87 -26.14 -3.32 24.56
CA LEU A 87 -27.34 -2.68 24.00
C LEU A 87 -28.58 -3.52 24.30
N GLY A 88 -29.64 -2.87 24.82
CA GLY A 88 -30.88 -3.52 25.14
C GLY A 88 -31.72 -2.68 26.10
N ASP A 89 -32.73 -3.26 26.71
CA ASP A 89 -33.46 -2.62 27.83
C ASP A 89 -32.65 -2.83 29.12
N LEU A 90 -31.76 -1.87 29.39
CA LEU A 90 -30.75 -1.92 30.47
C LEU A 90 -30.97 -0.84 31.54
N ASN A 91 -32.17 -0.23 31.58
CA ASN A 91 -32.49 0.78 32.55
C ASN A 91 -32.63 0.17 33.95
N PRO A 92 -31.80 0.59 34.94
CA PRO A 92 -31.84 0.02 36.29
C PRO A 92 -33.21 0.13 36.98
N ALA A 93 -34.02 1.13 36.59
CA ALA A 93 -35.35 1.36 37.19
C ALA A 93 -36.44 0.45 36.60
N THR A 94 -36.33 0.02 35.32
CA THR A 94 -37.32 -0.82 34.63
C THR A 94 -36.91 -2.27 34.50
N ASN A 95 -35.60 -2.54 34.36
CA ASN A 95 -35.06 -3.88 34.19
C ASN A 95 -33.83 -4.13 35.11
N ALA A 96 -34.09 -4.12 36.42
CA ALA A 96 -33.06 -4.33 37.43
C ALA A 96 -32.31 -5.67 37.29
N GLN A 97 -32.96 -6.71 36.72
CA GLN A 97 -32.37 -8.02 36.55
C GLN A 97 -31.28 -8.01 35.47
N ALA A 98 -31.52 -7.35 34.34
CA ALA A 98 -30.52 -7.20 33.26
C ALA A 98 -29.34 -6.36 33.75
N PHE A 99 -29.60 -5.26 34.46
CA PHE A 99 -28.56 -4.40 35.03
C PHE A 99 -27.71 -5.15 36.06
N GLU A 100 -28.32 -5.95 36.92
CA GLU A 100 -27.60 -6.76 37.90
C GLU A 100 -26.72 -7.83 37.23
N LYS A 101 -27.17 -8.43 36.14
CA LYS A 101 -26.41 -9.37 35.35
C LYS A 101 -25.15 -8.69 34.77
N VAL A 102 -25.25 -7.45 34.27
CA VAL A 102 -24.10 -6.67 33.78
C VAL A 102 -23.14 -6.36 34.93
N ASN A 103 -23.63 -5.99 36.10
CA ASN A 103 -22.80 -5.74 37.28
C ASN A 103 -22.01 -6.99 37.71
N GLN A 104 -22.65 -8.15 37.73
CA GLN A 104 -21.99 -9.43 38.05
C GLN A 104 -20.97 -9.79 37.01
N TYR A 105 -21.26 -9.59 35.74
CA TYR A 105 -20.32 -9.81 34.65
C TYR A 105 -19.09 -8.91 34.79
N SER A 106 -19.27 -7.60 34.97
CA SER A 106 -18.17 -6.65 35.12
C SER A 106 -17.27 -6.98 36.32
N ALA A 107 -17.85 -7.47 37.43
CA ALA A 107 -17.11 -7.87 38.62
C ALA A 107 -16.27 -9.16 38.41
N THR A 108 -16.69 -10.04 37.51
CA THR A 108 -16.06 -11.35 37.30
C THR A 108 -15.18 -11.41 36.05
N LEU A 109 -15.34 -10.51 35.08
CA LEU A 109 -14.62 -10.54 33.80
C LEU A 109 -13.10 -10.65 33.96
N LEU A 110 -12.50 -9.81 34.78
CA LEU A 110 -11.04 -9.79 34.97
C LEU A 110 -10.48 -11.04 35.67
N SER A 111 -11.33 -11.84 36.31
CA SER A 111 -10.94 -13.12 36.92
C SER A 111 -10.95 -14.31 35.94
N LYS A 112 -11.53 -14.13 34.73
CA LYS A 112 -11.58 -15.17 33.72
C LYS A 112 -10.18 -15.39 33.13
N THR A 113 -9.89 -16.63 32.79
CA THR A 113 -8.58 -17.06 32.28
C THR A 113 -8.56 -17.03 30.75
N LEU A 114 -7.56 -16.38 30.19
CA LEU A 114 -7.32 -16.40 28.74
C LEU A 114 -6.73 -17.78 28.34
N PRO A 115 -7.37 -18.53 27.45
CA PRO A 115 -6.95 -19.90 27.12
C PRO A 115 -5.51 -19.99 26.60
N GLU A 116 -5.09 -19.02 25.78
CA GLU A 116 -3.79 -19.02 25.09
C GLU A 116 -2.61 -18.86 26.05
N THR A 117 -2.81 -18.23 27.18
CA THR A 117 -1.75 -17.92 28.13
C THR A 117 -1.93 -18.59 29.49
N GLU A 118 -3.10 -19.18 29.74
CA GLU A 118 -3.50 -19.72 31.05
C GLU A 118 -3.42 -18.70 32.20
N LYS A 119 -3.43 -17.37 31.88
CA LYS A 119 -3.38 -16.27 32.84
C LYS A 119 -4.75 -15.59 32.97
N PRO A 120 -5.09 -15.05 34.14
CA PRO A 120 -6.32 -14.28 34.30
C PRO A 120 -6.25 -12.96 33.52
N LEU A 121 -7.37 -12.49 32.98
CA LEU A 121 -7.45 -11.23 32.26
C LEU A 121 -6.94 -10.04 33.08
N SER A 122 -7.09 -10.07 34.41
CA SER A 122 -6.54 -9.04 35.29
C SER A 122 -5.04 -8.80 35.12
N THR A 123 -4.30 -9.75 34.53
CA THR A 123 -2.87 -9.59 34.21
C THR A 123 -2.62 -8.53 33.13
N TYR A 124 -3.58 -8.34 32.23
CA TYR A 124 -3.47 -7.50 31.04
C TYR A 124 -4.20 -6.16 31.17
N PHE A 125 -4.87 -5.91 32.27
CA PHE A 125 -5.60 -4.68 32.51
C PHE A 125 -5.00 -3.90 33.67
N ALA A 126 -5.28 -2.59 33.72
CA ALA A 126 -4.82 -1.70 34.78
C ALA A 126 -5.20 -2.26 36.15
N GLN A 127 -4.21 -2.39 37.02
CA GLN A 127 -4.37 -3.00 38.34
C GLN A 127 -5.21 -2.11 39.24
N GLY A 128 -6.20 -2.72 39.93
CA GLY A 128 -7.01 -2.02 40.93
C GLY A 128 -8.10 -1.11 40.36
N VAL A 129 -8.29 -1.06 39.06
CA VAL A 129 -9.39 -0.30 38.43
C VAL A 129 -10.63 -1.18 38.29
N PRO A 130 -11.72 -0.90 39.02
CA PRO A 130 -12.93 -1.67 38.90
C PRO A 130 -13.64 -1.36 37.58
N LEU A 131 -14.15 -2.38 36.90
CA LEU A 131 -14.97 -2.22 35.71
C LEU A 131 -16.38 -1.74 36.12
N THR A 132 -16.64 -0.44 36.01
CA THR A 132 -17.90 0.16 36.44
C THR A 132 -18.82 0.31 35.23
N PRO A 133 -20.03 -0.31 35.25
CA PRO A 133 -21.06 -0.10 34.23
C PRO A 133 -21.62 1.32 34.30
N ILE A 134 -21.61 2.03 33.17
CA ILE A 134 -22.16 3.39 33.02
C ILE A 134 -23.41 3.30 32.14
N PRO A 135 -24.62 3.48 32.69
CA PRO A 135 -25.86 3.46 31.91
C PRO A 135 -25.97 4.73 31.06
N SER A 136 -26.50 4.59 29.84
CA SER A 136 -26.85 5.72 28.99
C SER A 136 -28.07 6.49 29.56
N ALA A 137 -28.17 7.77 29.17
CA ALA A 137 -29.30 8.61 29.64
C ALA A 137 -30.70 8.10 29.23
N ASP A 138 -30.77 7.38 28.10
CA ASP A 138 -32.02 6.78 27.59
C ASP A 138 -32.29 5.35 28.13
N GLY A 139 -31.35 4.80 28.92
CA GLY A 139 -31.49 3.47 29.55
C GLY A 139 -31.38 2.28 28.56
N LYS A 140 -30.96 2.52 27.32
CA LYS A 140 -30.90 1.48 26.28
C LYS A 140 -29.50 0.93 26.08
N ALA A 141 -28.48 1.54 26.67
CA ALA A 141 -27.08 1.08 26.58
C ALA A 141 -26.40 1.15 27.94
N ILE A 142 -25.40 0.28 28.12
CA ILE A 142 -24.42 0.36 29.20
C ILE A 142 -23.04 0.33 28.59
N LEU A 143 -22.16 1.22 29.03
CA LEU A 143 -20.76 1.30 28.67
C LEU A 143 -19.90 0.84 29.85
N ILE A 144 -18.93 -0.06 29.62
CA ILE A 144 -17.91 -0.43 30.57
C ILE A 144 -16.56 -0.05 29.93
N ASN A 145 -15.82 0.82 30.58
CA ASN A 145 -14.48 1.22 30.13
C ASN A 145 -13.45 0.34 30.83
N ALA A 146 -12.83 -0.57 30.09
CA ALA A 146 -11.76 -1.44 30.55
C ALA A 146 -10.41 -0.92 30.03
N GLN A 147 -9.52 -0.53 30.93
CA GLN A 147 -8.19 0.00 30.59
C GLN A 147 -7.21 -1.14 30.40
N LEU A 148 -6.87 -1.48 29.16
CA LEU A 148 -5.90 -2.49 28.82
C LEU A 148 -4.48 -1.93 29.01
N ASP A 149 -3.60 -2.67 29.70
CA ASP A 149 -2.18 -2.37 29.79
C ASP A 149 -1.47 -2.90 28.55
N PHE A 150 -1.19 -2.02 27.61
CA PHE A 150 -0.62 -2.41 26.30
C PHE A 150 0.81 -2.94 26.45
N ALA A 151 1.60 -2.46 27.43
CA ALA A 151 2.94 -2.94 27.66
C ALA A 151 2.99 -4.43 28.06
N VAL A 152 1.94 -4.90 28.75
CA VAL A 152 1.79 -6.32 29.11
C VAL A 152 1.06 -7.12 28.04
N ALA A 153 0.09 -6.50 27.39
CA ALA A 153 -0.75 -7.14 26.38
C ALA A 153 -0.03 -7.34 25.01
N ASP A 154 0.98 -6.52 24.70
CA ASP A 154 1.82 -6.67 23.50
C ASP A 154 2.83 -7.81 23.60
N ALA A 155 2.83 -8.55 24.72
CA ALA A 155 3.67 -9.73 24.86
C ALA A 155 3.35 -10.78 23.77
N ASN A 156 4.40 -11.31 23.14
CA ASN A 156 4.24 -12.35 22.12
C ASN A 156 4.15 -13.74 22.74
N VAL A 157 3.12 -14.50 22.36
CA VAL A 157 2.98 -15.92 22.70
C VAL A 157 2.93 -16.70 21.38
N ASP A 158 3.82 -17.67 21.23
CA ASP A 158 3.99 -18.45 20.00
C ASP A 158 4.27 -17.61 18.73
N GLY A 159 4.82 -16.40 18.90
CA GLY A 159 5.15 -15.49 17.82
C GLY A 159 4.01 -14.56 17.38
N GLU A 160 2.88 -14.59 18.10
CA GLU A 160 1.76 -13.69 17.88
C GLU A 160 1.50 -12.83 19.13
N PRO A 161 1.12 -11.56 18.98
CA PRO A 161 0.77 -10.70 20.10
C PRO A 161 -0.50 -11.19 20.80
N VAL A 162 -0.52 -11.10 22.12
CA VAL A 162 -1.66 -11.54 22.93
C VAL A 162 -2.84 -10.57 22.84
N PHE A 163 -2.55 -9.29 22.56
CA PHE A 163 -3.54 -8.21 22.54
C PHE A 163 -4.81 -8.49 21.71
N PRO A 164 -4.75 -8.92 20.41
CA PRO A 164 -5.95 -9.19 19.64
C PRO A 164 -6.77 -10.35 20.23
N LYS A 165 -6.08 -11.36 20.78
CA LYS A 165 -6.72 -12.54 21.39
C LYS A 165 -7.49 -12.19 22.67
N ILE A 166 -7.03 -11.19 23.43
CA ILE A 166 -7.76 -10.66 24.58
C ILE A 166 -9.08 -10.06 24.13
N ILE A 167 -9.07 -9.23 23.08
CA ILE A 167 -10.29 -8.56 22.60
C ILE A 167 -11.25 -9.59 21.99
N GLU A 168 -10.76 -10.54 21.21
CA GLU A 168 -11.57 -11.63 20.65
C GLU A 168 -12.22 -12.47 21.74
N PHE A 169 -11.45 -12.88 22.76
CA PHE A 169 -11.97 -13.61 23.92
C PHE A 169 -13.10 -12.82 24.62
N ILE A 170 -12.93 -11.52 24.84
CA ILE A 170 -13.95 -10.69 25.47
C ILE A 170 -15.21 -10.61 24.61
N ARG A 171 -15.09 -10.47 23.28
CA ARG A 171 -16.22 -10.47 22.34
C ARG A 171 -17.02 -11.77 22.44
N GLU A 172 -16.35 -12.90 22.30
CA GLU A 172 -16.98 -14.21 22.36
C GLU A 172 -17.64 -14.48 23.72
N ASP A 173 -16.97 -14.11 24.81
CA ASP A 173 -17.46 -14.31 26.17
C ASP A 173 -18.69 -13.44 26.47
N MET A 174 -18.67 -12.18 26.05
CA MET A 174 -19.85 -11.29 26.14
C MET A 174 -21.03 -11.79 25.29
N GLU A 175 -20.78 -12.17 24.05
CA GLU A 175 -21.82 -12.71 23.18
C GLU A 175 -22.46 -13.96 23.80
N LYS A 176 -21.67 -14.90 24.27
CA LYS A 176 -22.13 -16.12 24.92
C LYS A 176 -22.95 -15.86 26.17
N GLU A 177 -22.53 -14.87 26.97
CA GLU A 177 -23.20 -14.55 28.25
C GLU A 177 -24.53 -13.81 28.04
N PHE A 178 -24.59 -12.87 27.07
CA PHE A 178 -25.69 -11.92 26.95
C PHE A 178 -26.68 -12.20 25.84
N THR A 179 -26.35 -13.00 24.81
CA THR A 179 -27.26 -13.33 23.70
C THR A 179 -28.59 -13.94 24.20
N SER A 180 -28.55 -14.82 25.20
CA SER A 180 -29.73 -15.45 25.78
C SER A 180 -30.65 -14.46 26.46
N ALA A 181 -30.15 -13.31 26.90
CA ALA A 181 -30.91 -12.22 27.54
C ALA A 181 -31.43 -11.19 26.52
N GLY A 182 -31.18 -11.37 25.21
CA GLY A 182 -31.58 -10.40 24.18
C GLY A 182 -30.75 -9.11 24.20
N ILE A 183 -29.57 -9.12 24.80
CA ILE A 183 -28.63 -8.00 24.86
C ILE A 183 -27.57 -8.20 23.78
N THR A 184 -27.40 -7.19 22.92
CA THR A 184 -26.36 -7.15 21.92
C THR A 184 -25.10 -6.54 22.52
N THR A 185 -23.94 -7.12 22.20
CA THR A 185 -22.66 -6.71 22.78
C THR A 185 -21.65 -6.37 21.71
N HIS A 186 -20.82 -5.36 21.94
CA HIS A 186 -19.72 -4.96 21.09
C HIS A 186 -18.52 -4.56 21.93
N VAL A 187 -17.31 -4.83 21.42
CA VAL A 187 -16.05 -4.32 21.98
C VAL A 187 -15.48 -3.30 21.01
N THR A 188 -15.52 -2.04 21.41
CA THR A 188 -15.13 -0.88 20.58
C THR A 188 -14.09 0.00 21.28
N GLY A 189 -13.96 1.24 20.85
CA GLY A 189 -12.93 2.17 21.33
C GLY A 189 -11.55 1.86 20.74
N PRO A 190 -10.51 2.58 21.19
CA PRO A 190 -9.15 2.41 20.66
C PRO A 190 -8.67 0.97 20.63
N ALA A 191 -8.87 0.21 21.72
CA ALA A 191 -8.45 -1.18 21.79
C ALA A 191 -9.20 -2.09 20.81
N GLY A 192 -10.52 -1.92 20.67
CA GLY A 192 -11.33 -2.70 19.73
C GLY A 192 -10.94 -2.44 18.27
N LEU A 193 -10.78 -1.16 17.90
CA LEU A 193 -10.38 -0.74 16.55
C LEU A 193 -8.97 -1.22 16.21
N PHE A 194 -8.04 -1.14 17.17
CA PHE A 194 -6.67 -1.59 16.98
C PHE A 194 -6.57 -3.11 16.84
N ALA A 195 -7.39 -3.87 17.59
CA ALA A 195 -7.48 -5.32 17.43
C ALA A 195 -7.99 -5.71 16.03
N ASP A 196 -9.03 -5.02 15.52
CA ASP A 196 -9.57 -5.25 14.18
C ASP A 196 -8.53 -4.89 13.09
N LEU A 197 -7.75 -3.82 13.27
CA LEU A 197 -6.62 -3.48 12.39
C LEU A 197 -5.56 -4.58 12.41
N PHE A 198 -5.21 -5.06 13.59
CA PHE A 198 -4.20 -6.11 13.75
C PHE A 198 -4.65 -7.41 13.09
N GLU A 199 -5.92 -7.79 13.22
CA GLU A 199 -6.52 -8.93 12.54
C GLU A 199 -6.52 -8.73 11.01
N ALA A 200 -6.88 -7.52 10.55
CA ALA A 200 -6.82 -7.17 9.15
C ALA A 200 -5.40 -7.32 8.60
N PHE A 201 -4.38 -6.79 9.28
CA PHE A 201 -2.98 -6.90 8.87
C PHE A 201 -2.43 -8.32 9.04
N GLY A 202 -2.73 -9.04 10.12
CA GLY A 202 -2.30 -10.43 10.33
C GLY A 202 -2.85 -11.40 9.28
N SER A 203 -4.04 -11.13 8.74
CA SER A 203 -4.61 -11.88 7.63
C SER A 203 -3.93 -11.58 6.28
N ILE A 204 -3.19 -10.48 6.17
CA ILE A 204 -2.53 -10.03 4.93
C ILE A 204 -1.47 -11.04 4.49
N ASP A 205 -0.59 -11.48 5.40
CA ASP A 205 0.61 -12.22 5.05
C ASP A 205 0.32 -13.56 4.34
N THR A 206 -0.61 -14.35 4.85
CA THR A 206 -0.86 -15.68 4.29
C THR A 206 -1.92 -15.65 3.19
N ARG A 207 -3.06 -15.01 3.41
CA ARG A 207 -4.17 -14.99 2.45
C ARG A 207 -3.84 -14.15 1.22
N LEU A 208 -3.24 -12.99 1.40
CA LEU A 208 -2.82 -12.11 0.31
C LEU A 208 -1.80 -12.81 -0.59
N LEU A 209 -0.73 -13.36 0.01
CA LEU A 209 0.32 -14.04 -0.74
C LEU A 209 -0.23 -15.26 -1.50
N GLN A 210 -1.03 -16.11 -0.86
CA GLN A 210 -1.65 -17.27 -1.52
C GLN A 210 -2.57 -16.84 -2.67
N THR A 211 -3.43 -15.86 -2.44
CA THR A 211 -4.35 -15.37 -3.48
C THR A 211 -3.59 -14.74 -4.64
N THR A 212 -2.58 -13.93 -4.36
CA THR A 212 -1.72 -13.33 -5.39
C THR A 212 -1.02 -14.40 -6.22
N LEU A 213 -0.42 -15.41 -5.58
CA LEU A 213 0.23 -16.51 -6.27
C LEU A 213 -0.74 -17.28 -7.19
N ILE A 214 -1.95 -17.57 -6.71
CA ILE A 214 -2.98 -18.27 -7.50
C ILE A 214 -3.43 -17.42 -8.69
N VAL A 215 -3.76 -16.15 -8.47
CA VAL A 215 -4.22 -15.22 -9.52
C VAL A 215 -3.12 -15.05 -10.57
N VAL A 216 -1.89 -14.79 -10.16
CA VAL A 216 -0.74 -14.65 -11.06
C VAL A 216 -0.51 -15.95 -11.83
N ALA A 217 -0.56 -17.11 -11.18
CA ALA A 217 -0.40 -18.42 -11.84
C ALA A 217 -1.45 -18.62 -12.95
N ILE A 218 -2.74 -18.36 -12.65
CA ILE A 218 -3.83 -18.50 -13.62
C ILE A 218 -3.58 -17.59 -14.84
N ILE A 219 -3.21 -16.34 -14.60
CA ILE A 219 -2.99 -15.38 -15.70
C ILE A 219 -1.75 -15.77 -16.51
N LEU A 220 -0.66 -16.17 -15.88
CA LEU A 220 0.52 -16.64 -16.59
C LEU A 220 0.23 -17.89 -17.46
N ILE A 221 -0.60 -18.82 -16.98
CA ILE A 221 -1.05 -19.97 -17.77
C ILE A 221 -1.80 -19.49 -19.04
N VAL A 222 -2.70 -18.54 -18.89
CA VAL A 222 -3.50 -17.97 -20.00
C VAL A 222 -2.60 -17.21 -20.98
N VAL A 223 -1.70 -16.39 -20.48
CA VAL A 223 -0.78 -15.55 -21.28
C VAL A 223 0.23 -16.40 -22.04
N TYR A 224 0.90 -17.31 -21.37
CA TYR A 224 1.92 -18.17 -22.01
C TYR A 224 1.32 -19.31 -22.84
N ARG A 225 0.06 -19.64 -22.58
CA ARG A 225 -0.59 -20.81 -23.21
C ARG A 225 0.23 -22.09 -23.06
N SER A 226 0.91 -22.20 -21.93
CA SER A 226 1.74 -23.34 -21.55
C SER A 226 1.43 -23.75 -20.12
N PRO A 227 1.09 -25.01 -19.85
CA PRO A 227 0.76 -25.47 -18.52
C PRO A 227 2.00 -25.64 -17.60
N VAL A 228 3.20 -25.41 -18.10
CA VAL A 228 4.45 -25.61 -17.35
C VAL A 228 5.26 -24.31 -17.23
N LEU A 229 5.24 -23.47 -18.26
CA LEU A 229 6.11 -22.27 -18.32
C LEU A 229 5.86 -21.27 -17.16
N TRP A 230 4.62 -21.16 -16.68
CA TRP A 230 4.26 -20.23 -15.61
C TRP A 230 5.01 -20.48 -14.29
N ILE A 231 5.49 -21.72 -14.07
CA ILE A 231 6.23 -22.08 -12.85
C ILE A 231 7.54 -21.30 -12.74
N LEU A 232 8.25 -21.07 -13.85
CA LEU A 232 9.56 -20.43 -13.81
C LEU A 232 9.51 -18.95 -13.41
N PRO A 233 8.66 -18.10 -14.01
CA PRO A 233 8.49 -16.72 -13.54
C PRO A 233 8.03 -16.65 -12.09
N LEU A 234 7.07 -17.48 -11.71
CA LEU A 234 6.52 -17.47 -10.35
C LEU A 234 7.55 -17.90 -9.32
N PHE A 235 8.34 -18.94 -9.60
CA PHE A 235 9.44 -19.36 -8.74
C PHE A 235 10.52 -18.27 -8.64
N THR A 236 10.81 -17.58 -9.75
CA THR A 236 11.76 -16.45 -9.78
C THR A 236 11.24 -15.28 -8.94
N ALA A 237 9.94 -14.96 -9.05
CA ALA A 237 9.30 -13.90 -8.27
C ALA A 237 9.27 -14.22 -6.77
N ALA A 238 8.91 -15.45 -6.40
CA ALA A 238 8.95 -15.91 -5.01
C ALA A 238 10.37 -15.88 -4.41
N SER A 239 11.39 -16.23 -5.22
CA SER A 239 12.79 -16.14 -4.80
C SER A 239 13.23 -14.68 -4.61
N ALA A 240 12.78 -13.76 -5.48
CA ALA A 240 13.03 -12.34 -5.36
C ALA A 240 12.38 -11.78 -4.09
N LEU A 241 11.15 -12.16 -3.81
CA LEU A 241 10.42 -11.78 -2.61
C LEU A 241 11.15 -12.26 -1.34
N GLY A 242 11.58 -13.52 -1.31
CA GLY A 242 12.33 -14.06 -0.17
C GLY A 242 13.60 -13.25 0.15
N ILE A 243 14.37 -12.86 -0.87
CA ILE A 243 15.57 -12.00 -0.67
C ILE A 243 15.16 -10.60 -0.21
N ALA A 244 14.14 -10.00 -0.84
CA ALA A 244 13.68 -8.67 -0.47
C ALA A 244 13.24 -8.64 1.01
N THR A 245 12.40 -9.58 1.42
CA THR A 245 11.93 -9.74 2.80
C THR A 245 13.08 -9.98 3.78
N MET A 246 14.07 -10.80 3.41
CA MET A 246 15.25 -11.01 4.25
C MET A 246 16.05 -9.72 4.47
N ILE A 247 16.31 -8.96 3.40
CA ILE A 247 17.06 -7.69 3.51
C ILE A 247 16.26 -6.68 4.34
N VAL A 248 14.95 -6.53 4.07
CA VAL A 248 14.05 -5.64 4.80
C VAL A 248 13.99 -6.01 6.29
N TYR A 249 13.85 -7.31 6.61
CA TYR A 249 13.84 -7.78 8.01
C TYR A 249 15.10 -7.36 8.78
N TYR A 250 16.30 -7.58 8.20
CA TYR A 250 17.53 -7.21 8.89
C TYR A 250 17.69 -5.69 9.02
N LEU A 251 17.28 -4.91 8.02
CA LEU A 251 17.36 -3.45 8.10
C LEU A 251 16.34 -2.87 9.09
N ALA A 252 15.12 -3.42 9.15
CA ALA A 252 14.12 -3.02 10.13
C ALA A 252 14.53 -3.41 11.56
N ARG A 253 15.09 -4.62 11.74
CA ARG A 253 15.61 -5.08 13.02
C ARG A 253 16.72 -4.18 13.60
N GLU A 254 17.55 -3.61 12.74
CA GLU A 254 18.63 -2.69 13.13
C GLU A 254 18.14 -1.21 13.13
N GLU A 255 16.82 -0.99 13.07
CA GLU A 255 16.17 0.34 13.11
C GLU A 255 16.67 1.31 12.01
N ILE A 256 17.12 0.76 10.86
CA ILE A 256 17.60 1.56 9.72
C ILE A 256 16.43 2.01 8.84
N ILE A 257 15.36 1.22 8.81
CA ILE A 257 14.14 1.49 8.04
C ILE A 257 12.91 1.19 8.89
N ASP A 258 11.87 2.01 8.75
CA ASP A 258 10.58 1.78 9.36
C ASP A 258 9.78 0.79 8.50
N LEU A 259 9.16 -0.21 9.13
CA LEU A 259 8.35 -1.22 8.47
C LEU A 259 7.00 -1.33 9.19
N ASN A 260 5.92 -1.22 8.43
CA ASN A 260 4.56 -1.51 8.90
C ASN A 260 3.89 -2.56 8.00
N GLY A 261 2.78 -3.13 8.45
CA GLY A 261 2.06 -4.18 7.71
C GLY A 261 1.57 -3.73 6.34
N GLN A 262 1.17 -2.46 6.19
CA GLN A 262 0.78 -1.88 4.90
C GLN A 262 1.94 -1.86 3.91
N THR A 263 3.11 -1.39 4.33
CA THR A 263 4.34 -1.36 3.50
C THR A 263 4.77 -2.76 3.10
N GLN A 264 4.65 -3.75 4.00
CA GLN A 264 4.94 -5.15 3.67
C GLN A 264 3.97 -5.71 2.64
N GLY A 265 2.66 -5.51 2.80
CA GLY A 265 1.67 -5.97 1.82
C GLY A 265 1.89 -5.37 0.43
N ILE A 266 2.29 -4.10 0.36
CA ILE A 266 2.67 -3.44 -0.89
C ILE A 266 3.96 -4.04 -1.47
N LEU A 267 4.98 -4.33 -0.64
CA LEU A 267 6.21 -4.99 -1.07
C LEU A 267 5.92 -6.33 -1.74
N ASP A 268 5.08 -7.16 -1.13
CA ASP A 268 4.74 -8.50 -1.63
C ASP A 268 4.12 -8.42 -3.04
N VAL A 269 3.14 -7.56 -3.22
CA VAL A 269 2.46 -7.35 -4.50
C VAL A 269 3.40 -6.72 -5.54
N LEU A 270 4.19 -5.73 -5.14
CA LEU A 270 5.13 -5.03 -6.02
C LEU A 270 6.23 -5.97 -6.55
N VAL A 271 6.82 -6.80 -5.68
CA VAL A 271 7.88 -7.75 -6.08
C VAL A 271 7.33 -8.82 -7.00
N LEU A 272 6.17 -9.42 -6.65
CA LEU A 272 5.53 -10.43 -7.48
C LEU A 272 5.12 -9.86 -8.83
N GLY A 273 4.57 -8.65 -8.85
CA GLY A 273 4.19 -7.94 -10.08
C GLY A 273 5.38 -7.61 -10.97
N ALA A 274 6.37 -6.91 -10.43
CA ALA A 274 7.54 -6.47 -11.21
C ALA A 274 8.42 -7.65 -11.69
N ALA A 275 8.67 -8.66 -10.84
CA ALA A 275 9.45 -9.83 -11.25
C ALA A 275 8.76 -10.62 -12.37
N THR A 276 7.43 -10.78 -12.31
CA THR A 276 6.68 -11.47 -13.37
C THR A 276 6.62 -10.66 -14.65
N ASP A 277 6.56 -9.34 -14.57
CA ASP A 277 6.59 -8.44 -15.73
C ASP A 277 7.95 -8.50 -16.45
N TYR A 278 9.06 -8.34 -15.71
CA TYR A 278 10.41 -8.48 -16.28
C TYR A 278 10.66 -9.90 -16.83
N ALA A 279 10.10 -10.92 -16.19
CA ALA A 279 10.20 -12.29 -16.68
C ALA A 279 9.46 -12.47 -18.01
N LEU A 280 8.28 -11.85 -18.19
CA LEU A 280 7.55 -11.86 -19.46
C LEU A 280 8.39 -11.31 -20.61
N LEU A 281 9.10 -10.22 -20.38
CA LEU A 281 9.97 -9.60 -21.39
C LEU A 281 11.12 -10.53 -21.80
N LEU A 282 11.81 -11.11 -20.83
CA LEU A 282 12.94 -12.01 -21.11
C LEU A 282 12.46 -13.29 -21.82
N ILE A 283 11.35 -13.88 -21.37
CA ILE A 283 10.79 -15.10 -21.94
C ILE A 283 10.33 -14.85 -23.38
N ALA A 284 9.66 -13.72 -23.64
CA ALA A 284 9.20 -13.35 -24.99
C ALA A 284 10.39 -13.18 -25.94
N ARG A 285 11.45 -12.46 -25.50
CA ARG A 285 12.66 -12.28 -26.29
C ARG A 285 13.42 -13.59 -26.50
N TYR A 286 13.55 -14.43 -25.46
CA TYR A 286 14.18 -15.73 -25.58
C TYR A 286 13.46 -16.64 -26.57
N ARG A 287 12.11 -16.63 -26.57
CA ARG A 287 11.28 -17.37 -27.51
C ARG A 287 11.50 -16.90 -28.94
N GLU A 288 11.60 -15.59 -29.19
CA GLU A 288 11.92 -15.00 -30.49
C GLU A 288 13.30 -15.49 -30.97
N GLU A 289 14.33 -15.42 -30.12
CA GLU A 289 15.70 -15.82 -30.46
C GLU A 289 15.85 -17.34 -30.70
N LEU A 290 14.97 -18.16 -30.08
CA LEU A 290 14.95 -19.61 -30.33
C LEU A 290 14.49 -19.96 -31.76
N HIS A 291 13.75 -19.10 -32.46
CA HIS A 291 13.42 -19.28 -33.88
C HIS A 291 14.64 -19.00 -34.78
N HIS A 292 15.52 -18.08 -34.37
CA HIS A 292 16.69 -17.67 -35.16
C HIS A 292 17.95 -18.44 -34.84
N HIS A 293 18.03 -19.10 -33.67
CA HIS A 293 19.25 -19.78 -33.21
C HIS A 293 19.00 -21.22 -32.85
N GLN A 294 19.80 -22.16 -33.38
CA GLN A 294 19.71 -23.59 -33.05
C GLN A 294 20.13 -23.87 -31.60
N SER A 295 21.17 -23.17 -31.12
CA SER A 295 21.72 -23.30 -29.77
C SER A 295 20.89 -22.49 -28.77
N ARG A 296 20.32 -23.16 -27.72
CA ARG A 296 19.63 -22.50 -26.63
C ARG A 296 20.52 -21.53 -25.84
N PHE A 297 21.83 -21.76 -25.83
CA PHE A 297 22.79 -20.90 -25.12
C PHE A 297 23.04 -19.59 -25.89
N ASP A 298 23.15 -19.65 -27.21
CA ASP A 298 23.33 -18.47 -28.05
C ASP A 298 22.04 -17.63 -28.08
N ALA A 299 20.88 -18.28 -28.21
CA ALA A 299 19.58 -17.64 -28.11
C ALA A 299 19.42 -16.87 -26.77
N MET A 300 19.76 -17.51 -25.63
CA MET A 300 19.68 -16.85 -24.32
C MET A 300 20.66 -15.68 -24.19
N ARG A 301 21.87 -15.83 -24.67
CA ARG A 301 22.87 -14.76 -24.62
C ARG A 301 22.44 -13.51 -25.37
N ILE A 302 21.81 -13.69 -26.53
CA ILE A 302 21.33 -12.59 -27.37
C ILE A 302 20.07 -11.99 -26.74
N ALA A 303 19.12 -12.84 -26.29
CA ALA A 303 17.92 -12.39 -25.60
C ALA A 303 18.28 -11.56 -24.37
N LEU A 304 19.17 -12.05 -23.50
CA LEU A 304 19.58 -11.35 -22.29
C LEU A 304 20.21 -9.99 -22.59
N ARG A 305 21.09 -9.91 -23.62
CA ARG A 305 21.66 -8.62 -24.04
C ARG A 305 20.63 -7.63 -24.54
N GLY A 306 19.56 -8.13 -25.17
CA GLY A 306 18.48 -7.30 -25.69
C GLY A 306 17.52 -6.76 -24.62
N VAL A 307 17.45 -7.41 -23.43
CA VAL A 307 16.52 -7.02 -22.36
C VAL A 307 17.18 -6.42 -21.14
N VAL A 308 18.50 -6.59 -20.94
CA VAL A 308 19.22 -6.05 -19.76
C VAL A 308 19.09 -4.53 -19.67
N GLU A 309 19.37 -3.83 -20.77
CA GLU A 309 19.31 -2.35 -20.78
C GLU A 309 17.90 -1.84 -20.49
N PRO A 310 16.82 -2.32 -21.16
CA PRO A 310 15.46 -1.98 -20.82
C PRO A 310 15.07 -2.30 -19.36
N ILE A 311 15.38 -3.50 -18.83
CA ILE A 311 15.03 -3.88 -17.46
C ILE A 311 15.74 -3.00 -16.43
N ILE A 312 17.05 -2.73 -16.62
CA ILE A 312 17.80 -1.85 -15.72
C ILE A 312 17.26 -0.42 -15.78
N ALA A 313 16.97 0.09 -16.97
CA ALA A 313 16.41 1.43 -17.11
C ALA A 313 15.06 1.56 -16.42
N SER A 314 14.16 0.60 -16.65
CA SER A 314 12.84 0.50 -16.04
C SER A 314 12.95 0.43 -14.51
N GLY A 315 13.62 -0.58 -13.98
CA GLY A 315 13.74 -0.75 -12.54
C GLY A 315 14.45 0.42 -11.84
N SER A 316 15.46 1.03 -12.51
CA SER A 316 16.10 2.23 -11.96
C SER A 316 15.16 3.43 -11.90
N THR A 317 14.23 3.55 -12.85
CA THR A 317 13.20 4.61 -12.83
C THR A 317 12.23 4.41 -11.69
N VAL A 318 11.78 3.16 -11.46
CA VAL A 318 10.91 2.81 -10.33
C VAL A 318 11.61 3.07 -9.00
N ILE A 319 12.84 2.57 -8.84
CA ILE A 319 13.66 2.79 -7.64
C ILE A 319 13.85 4.30 -7.38
N ALA A 320 14.21 5.06 -8.40
CA ALA A 320 14.41 6.49 -8.26
C ALA A 320 13.10 7.20 -7.86
N GLY A 321 11.94 6.82 -8.43
CA GLY A 321 10.63 7.34 -8.05
C GLY A 321 10.26 7.02 -6.60
N LEU A 322 10.48 5.78 -6.17
CA LEU A 322 10.24 5.34 -4.79
C LEU A 322 11.17 6.04 -3.79
N MET A 323 12.44 6.22 -4.12
CA MET A 323 13.41 6.89 -3.24
C MET A 323 13.08 8.38 -3.01
N VAL A 324 12.29 9.02 -3.87
CA VAL A 324 11.79 10.39 -3.60
C VAL A 324 10.86 10.43 -2.40
N LEU A 325 10.23 9.29 -2.02
CA LEU A 325 9.42 9.18 -0.80
C LEU A 325 10.20 9.45 0.49
N LEU A 326 11.53 9.37 0.48
CA LEU A 326 12.37 9.81 1.61
C LEU A 326 12.19 11.30 1.96
N LEU A 327 11.62 12.10 1.04
CA LEU A 327 11.29 13.51 1.27
C LEU A 327 9.89 13.70 1.89
N SER A 328 9.17 12.61 2.15
CA SER A 328 7.85 12.66 2.79
C SER A 328 7.97 13.08 4.25
N ASP A 329 6.98 13.85 4.71
CA ASP A 329 6.85 14.15 6.12
C ASP A 329 6.32 12.92 6.90
N LEU A 330 5.44 12.12 6.26
CA LEU A 330 4.88 10.93 6.90
C LEU A 330 5.90 9.79 6.96
N SER A 331 6.12 9.23 8.15
CA SER A 331 7.08 8.14 8.39
C SER A 331 6.73 6.88 7.60
N SER A 332 5.44 6.53 7.52
CA SER A 332 4.96 5.39 6.71
C SER A 332 5.33 5.50 5.23
N ASN A 333 5.24 6.72 4.66
CA ASN A 333 5.63 6.97 3.28
C ASN A 333 7.16 6.87 3.11
N ARG A 334 7.93 7.41 4.08
CA ARG A 334 9.41 7.32 4.07
C ARG A 334 9.88 5.87 4.05
N GLY A 335 9.27 5.02 4.88
CA GLY A 335 9.61 3.59 4.95
C GLY A 335 9.38 2.85 3.62
N LEU A 336 8.30 3.17 2.87
CA LEU A 336 8.00 2.52 1.60
C LEU A 336 9.08 2.75 0.53
N GLY A 337 9.75 3.91 0.54
CA GLY A 337 10.81 4.24 -0.43
C GLY A 337 11.91 3.18 -0.49
N PRO A 338 12.67 2.95 0.59
CA PRO A 338 13.71 1.93 0.67
C PRO A 338 13.16 0.51 0.50
N VAL A 339 12.06 0.17 1.18
CA VAL A 339 11.45 -1.17 1.14
C VAL A 339 11.06 -1.56 -0.29
N GLY A 340 10.33 -0.71 -0.98
CA GLY A 340 9.95 -0.95 -2.38
C GLY A 340 11.16 -0.97 -3.33
N SER A 341 12.17 -0.13 -3.08
CA SER A 341 13.42 -0.11 -3.87
C SER A 341 14.21 -1.41 -3.74
N ILE A 342 14.29 -1.99 -2.53
CA ILE A 342 14.89 -3.30 -2.28
C ILE A 342 14.11 -4.38 -3.03
N GLY A 343 12.77 -4.30 -3.01
CA GLY A 343 11.90 -5.22 -3.74
C GLY A 343 12.16 -5.23 -5.24
N ILE A 344 12.21 -4.05 -5.87
CA ILE A 344 12.50 -3.91 -7.31
C ILE A 344 13.91 -4.38 -7.65
N ALA A 345 14.92 -4.01 -6.86
CA ALA A 345 16.30 -4.44 -7.06
C ALA A 345 16.43 -5.97 -6.97
N SER A 346 15.77 -6.60 -6.01
CA SER A 346 15.71 -8.05 -5.84
C SER A 346 15.02 -8.73 -7.02
N SER A 347 13.94 -8.14 -7.55
CA SER A 347 13.22 -8.61 -8.74
C SER A 347 14.10 -8.57 -9.98
N MET A 348 14.81 -7.45 -10.21
CA MET A 348 15.76 -7.31 -11.30
C MET A 348 16.88 -8.36 -11.21
N LEU A 349 17.46 -8.53 -10.02
CA LEU A 349 18.56 -9.49 -9.79
C LEU A 349 18.09 -10.92 -10.07
N ALA A 350 16.92 -11.31 -9.58
CA ALA A 350 16.37 -12.64 -9.80
C ALA A 350 16.07 -12.90 -11.28
N VAL A 351 15.43 -11.96 -11.97
CA VAL A 351 15.08 -12.12 -13.38
C VAL A 351 16.30 -12.11 -14.28
N LEU A 352 17.36 -11.39 -13.94
CA LEU A 352 18.58 -11.34 -14.76
C LEU A 352 19.58 -12.47 -14.47
N THR A 353 19.43 -13.20 -13.37
CA THR A 353 20.38 -14.26 -12.97
C THR A 353 19.72 -15.63 -12.81
N LEU A 354 18.63 -15.77 -12.07
CA LEU A 354 17.96 -17.05 -11.82
C LEU A 354 17.14 -17.50 -13.03
N LEU A 355 16.28 -16.61 -13.57
CA LEU A 355 15.42 -16.98 -14.69
C LEU A 355 16.15 -17.45 -15.93
N PRO A 356 17.25 -16.78 -16.41
CA PRO A 356 18.05 -17.29 -17.52
C PRO A 356 18.65 -18.68 -17.25
N ALA A 357 19.09 -18.92 -16.02
CA ALA A 357 19.62 -20.21 -15.60
C ALA A 357 18.57 -21.31 -15.69
N LEU A 358 17.36 -21.06 -15.20
CA LEU A 358 16.24 -21.98 -15.30
C LEU A 358 15.85 -22.24 -16.77
N LEU A 359 15.69 -21.20 -17.57
CA LEU A 359 15.31 -21.30 -18.99
C LEU A 359 16.38 -22.08 -19.80
N ILE A 360 17.66 -21.92 -19.48
CA ILE A 360 18.75 -22.69 -20.11
C ILE A 360 18.64 -24.18 -19.77
N ILE A 361 18.33 -24.54 -18.52
CA ILE A 361 18.21 -25.95 -18.10
C ILE A 361 17.06 -26.63 -18.81
N PHE A 362 15.87 -26.06 -18.75
CA PHE A 362 14.68 -26.65 -19.38
C PHE A 362 14.70 -26.52 -20.92
N GLY A 363 15.34 -25.49 -21.46
CA GLY A 363 15.48 -25.26 -22.89
C GLY A 363 14.14 -25.06 -23.61
N ARG A 364 14.02 -25.62 -24.85
CA ARG A 364 12.81 -25.45 -25.68
C ARG A 364 11.58 -26.15 -25.14
N TRP A 365 11.75 -27.24 -24.38
CA TRP A 365 10.65 -28.08 -23.90
C TRP A 365 9.68 -27.32 -22.98
N ILE A 366 10.16 -26.33 -22.25
CA ILE A 366 9.33 -25.54 -21.33
C ILE A 366 8.17 -24.82 -22.01
N PHE A 367 8.27 -24.58 -23.33
CA PHE A 367 7.24 -23.94 -24.14
C PHE A 367 6.15 -24.92 -24.61
N TRP A 368 6.16 -26.19 -24.14
CA TRP A 368 5.11 -27.13 -24.50
C TRP A 368 3.71 -26.57 -24.18
N PRO A 369 2.66 -26.71 -25.09
CA PRO A 369 2.66 -27.52 -26.30
C PRO A 369 3.22 -26.83 -27.55
N LYS A 370 3.41 -25.49 -27.57
CA LYS A 370 3.90 -24.74 -28.73
C LYS A 370 5.41 -24.48 -28.64
N ILE A 371 6.19 -25.58 -28.87
CA ILE A 371 7.65 -25.52 -28.81
C ILE A 371 8.22 -24.75 -30.01
N PRO A 372 9.03 -23.66 -29.79
CA PRO A 372 9.63 -22.90 -30.88
C PRO A 372 10.66 -23.75 -31.63
N ARG A 373 10.50 -23.85 -32.96
CA ARG A 373 11.40 -24.58 -33.86
C ARG A 373 12.36 -23.62 -34.53
N PHE A 374 13.57 -24.09 -34.83
CA PHE A 374 14.55 -23.34 -35.59
C PHE A 374 14.05 -23.21 -37.05
N ASP A 375 14.21 -22.03 -37.65
CA ASP A 375 13.82 -21.70 -39.03
C ASP A 375 12.30 -21.64 -39.31
N ASP A 376 11.48 -21.57 -38.26
CA ASP A 376 10.01 -21.39 -38.39
C ASP A 376 9.69 -19.87 -38.42
N VAL A 377 10.03 -19.23 -39.56
CA VAL A 377 10.06 -17.75 -39.70
C VAL A 377 8.72 -17.18 -40.19
N ASP A 378 7.65 -17.96 -40.30
CA ASP A 378 6.32 -17.48 -40.72
C ASP A 378 5.54 -16.84 -39.56
N GLU A 379 6.09 -15.80 -38.91
CA GLU A 379 5.23 -14.86 -38.18
C GLU A 379 4.59 -13.90 -39.18
N LYS A 380 3.50 -14.35 -39.79
CA LYS A 380 2.51 -13.42 -40.38
C LYS A 380 2.11 -12.46 -39.26
N LEU A 381 2.44 -11.20 -39.41
CA LEU A 381 1.95 -10.07 -38.59
C LEU A 381 0.41 -9.97 -38.70
N SER A 382 -0.27 -11.06 -38.36
CA SER A 382 -1.73 -11.20 -38.43
C SER A 382 -2.26 -11.34 -37.00
N GLY A 383 -2.96 -10.35 -36.54
CA GLY A 383 -3.57 -10.37 -35.24
C GLY A 383 -4.25 -9.05 -34.87
N LEU A 384 -4.76 -8.97 -33.67
CA LEU A 384 -5.44 -7.79 -33.14
C LEU A 384 -4.54 -6.53 -33.24
N TRP A 385 -3.26 -6.66 -32.92
CA TRP A 385 -2.29 -5.55 -32.96
C TRP A 385 -1.99 -5.04 -34.37
N SER A 386 -2.04 -5.90 -35.38
CA SER A 386 -1.94 -5.46 -36.77
C SER A 386 -3.18 -4.63 -37.19
N LYS A 387 -4.38 -5.00 -36.69
CA LYS A 387 -5.62 -4.21 -36.95
C LYS A 387 -5.54 -2.85 -36.25
N VAL A 388 -5.06 -2.81 -35.01
CA VAL A 388 -4.85 -1.56 -34.25
C VAL A 388 -3.80 -0.69 -34.94
N GLY A 389 -2.65 -1.26 -35.33
CA GLY A 389 -1.63 -0.56 -36.11
C GLY A 389 -2.17 0.04 -37.41
N ASN A 390 -2.96 -0.71 -38.13
CA ASN A 390 -3.62 -0.21 -39.40
C ASN A 390 -4.63 0.91 -39.12
N LEU A 391 -5.36 0.87 -37.99
CA LEU A 391 -6.28 1.94 -37.58
C LEU A 391 -5.51 3.24 -37.30
N VAL A 392 -4.44 3.12 -36.51
CA VAL A 392 -3.54 4.24 -36.17
C VAL A 392 -2.87 4.81 -37.42
N ASP A 393 -2.45 3.96 -38.35
CA ASP A 393 -1.81 4.39 -39.60
C ASP A 393 -2.77 5.18 -40.51
N ARG A 394 -4.01 4.67 -40.67
CA ARG A 394 -5.00 5.26 -41.57
C ARG A 394 -5.63 6.56 -41.05
N ARG A 395 -5.85 6.68 -39.71
CA ARG A 395 -6.60 7.80 -39.12
C ARG A 395 -5.92 8.33 -37.85
N PRO A 396 -4.65 8.71 -37.89
CA PRO A 396 -3.90 9.07 -36.66
C PRO A 396 -4.54 10.25 -35.91
N ARG A 397 -5.03 11.29 -36.64
CA ARG A 397 -5.68 12.46 -36.07
C ARG A 397 -6.95 12.11 -35.29
N ALA A 398 -7.82 11.34 -35.89
CA ALA A 398 -9.07 10.94 -35.24
C ALA A 398 -8.79 10.10 -33.97
N VAL A 399 -7.83 9.18 -34.07
CA VAL A 399 -7.49 8.29 -32.94
C VAL A 399 -6.96 9.07 -31.74
N TRP A 400 -5.94 9.93 -31.93
CA TRP A 400 -5.39 10.63 -30.76
C TRP A 400 -6.35 11.69 -30.20
N ILE A 401 -7.12 12.40 -31.05
CA ILE A 401 -8.09 13.40 -30.58
C ILE A 401 -9.21 12.74 -29.78
N SER A 402 -9.82 11.65 -30.32
CA SER A 402 -10.89 10.98 -29.60
C SER A 402 -10.42 10.34 -28.29
N THR A 403 -9.22 9.75 -28.30
CA THR A 403 -8.64 9.16 -27.08
C THR A 403 -8.30 10.22 -26.04
N ALA A 404 -7.64 11.31 -26.47
CA ALA A 404 -7.30 12.40 -25.56
C ALA A 404 -8.56 13.08 -24.98
N LEU A 405 -9.59 13.27 -25.81
CA LEU A 405 -10.86 13.84 -25.34
C LEU A 405 -11.55 12.93 -24.33
N ALA A 406 -11.59 11.61 -24.58
CA ALA A 406 -12.15 10.66 -23.63
C ALA A 406 -11.39 10.69 -22.29
N LEU A 407 -10.06 10.69 -22.32
CA LEU A 407 -9.24 10.80 -21.10
C LEU A 407 -9.44 12.14 -20.37
N LEU A 408 -9.58 13.25 -21.11
CA LEU A 408 -9.86 14.57 -20.53
C LEU A 408 -11.23 14.63 -19.84
N ILE A 409 -12.25 13.99 -20.42
CA ILE A 409 -13.57 13.90 -19.80
C ILE A 409 -13.47 13.17 -18.45
N PHE A 410 -12.82 11.99 -18.41
CA PHE A 410 -12.60 11.29 -17.15
C PHE A 410 -11.71 12.07 -16.19
N ALA A 411 -10.66 12.72 -16.68
CA ALA A 411 -9.81 13.59 -15.85
C ALA A 411 -10.59 14.73 -15.20
N GLY A 412 -11.66 15.23 -15.83
CA GLY A 412 -12.54 16.23 -15.22
C GLY A 412 -13.19 15.77 -13.93
N PHE A 413 -13.50 14.48 -13.79
CA PHE A 413 -14.07 13.93 -12.56
C PHE A 413 -13.05 13.77 -11.44
N SER A 414 -11.74 13.89 -11.68
CA SER A 414 -10.75 13.84 -10.61
C SER A 414 -10.93 14.96 -9.57
N THR A 415 -11.58 16.06 -9.95
CA THR A 415 -11.89 17.17 -9.04
C THR A 415 -13.01 16.84 -8.05
N THR A 416 -13.77 15.77 -8.26
CA THR A 416 -14.81 15.29 -7.34
C THR A 416 -14.29 14.26 -6.33
N LEU A 417 -13.02 13.86 -6.44
CA LEU A 417 -12.40 12.93 -5.51
C LEU A 417 -12.26 13.60 -4.13
N LYS A 418 -12.92 13.03 -3.13
CA LYS A 418 -12.84 13.48 -1.74
C LYS A 418 -11.61 12.84 -1.10
N SER A 419 -10.53 13.58 -0.95
CA SER A 419 -9.26 13.08 -0.37
C SER A 419 -8.92 13.78 0.95
N ASP A 420 -9.92 13.92 1.81
CA ASP A 420 -9.79 14.60 3.11
C ASP A 420 -9.50 13.60 4.25
N GLY A 421 -9.05 12.39 3.89
CA GLY A 421 -8.80 11.29 4.82
C GLY A 421 -10.08 10.57 5.25
N LEU A 422 -9.91 9.35 5.71
CA LEU A 422 -10.98 8.51 6.25
C LEU A 422 -11.05 8.66 7.77
N SER A 423 -12.25 8.52 8.35
CA SER A 423 -12.37 8.25 9.77
C SER A 423 -11.90 6.83 10.09
N GLN A 424 -11.62 6.55 11.37
CA GLN A 424 -11.20 5.19 11.76
C GLN A 424 -12.27 4.15 11.44
N SER A 425 -13.54 4.51 11.58
CA SER A 425 -14.68 3.66 11.24
C SER A 425 -14.81 3.40 9.73
N GLU A 426 -14.37 4.34 8.89
CA GLU A 426 -14.40 4.24 7.43
C GLU A 426 -13.15 3.57 6.83
N ALA A 427 -12.14 3.27 7.64
CA ALA A 427 -10.89 2.65 7.19
C ALA A 427 -11.07 1.19 6.72
N PHE A 428 -12.16 0.52 7.15
CA PHE A 428 -12.45 -0.86 6.83
C PHE A 428 -13.45 -1.00 5.67
N THR A 429 -13.23 -1.96 4.78
CA THR A 429 -14.20 -2.30 3.70
C THR A 429 -15.39 -3.10 4.21
N THR A 430 -15.26 -3.74 5.38
CA THR A 430 -16.31 -4.51 6.05
C THR A 430 -16.58 -3.89 7.41
N ARG A 431 -17.83 -3.90 7.86
CA ARG A 431 -18.18 -3.43 9.19
C ARG A 431 -17.66 -4.43 10.23
N THR A 432 -16.59 -4.07 10.90
CA THR A 432 -16.04 -4.84 12.03
C THR A 432 -16.88 -4.60 13.30
N ASP A 433 -16.70 -5.46 14.31
CA ASP A 433 -17.43 -5.34 15.57
C ASP A 433 -17.17 -3.99 16.26
N SER A 434 -15.90 -3.53 16.24
CA SER A 434 -15.53 -2.24 16.83
C SER A 434 -16.17 -1.06 16.12
N VAL A 435 -16.30 -1.10 14.79
CA VAL A 435 -16.96 -0.06 13.99
C VAL A 435 -18.45 0.00 14.30
N ILE A 436 -19.13 -1.16 14.33
CA ILE A 436 -20.55 -1.24 14.71
C ILE A 436 -20.74 -0.71 16.12
N GLY A 437 -19.86 -1.14 17.05
CA GLY A 437 -19.88 -0.66 18.44
C GLY A 437 -19.71 0.85 18.55
N LEU A 438 -18.80 1.45 17.75
CA LEU A 438 -18.56 2.90 17.76
C LEU A 438 -19.79 3.69 17.23
N GLU A 439 -20.41 3.24 16.15
CA GLU A 439 -21.63 3.84 15.62
C GLU A 439 -22.76 3.79 16.67
N ARG A 440 -22.96 2.64 17.29
CA ARG A 440 -23.99 2.44 18.33
C ARG A 440 -23.69 3.22 19.60
N LEU A 441 -22.42 3.36 19.97
CA LEU A 441 -22.01 4.20 21.09
C LEU A 441 -22.45 5.64 20.89
N GLY A 442 -22.26 6.20 19.69
CA GLY A 442 -22.67 7.57 19.33
C GLY A 442 -24.19 7.80 19.34
N GLU A 443 -25.00 6.74 19.24
CA GLU A 443 -26.48 6.84 19.35
C GLU A 443 -26.96 7.05 20.79
N HIS A 444 -26.20 6.58 21.79
CA HIS A 444 -26.63 6.53 23.19
C HIS A 444 -25.79 7.37 24.15
N PHE A 445 -24.59 7.73 23.75
CA PHE A 445 -23.64 8.55 24.52
C PHE A 445 -23.23 9.80 23.73
N PRO A 446 -22.92 10.92 24.39
CA PRO A 446 -22.45 12.13 23.69
C PRO A 446 -21.28 11.87 22.78
N SER A 447 -21.35 12.37 21.56
CA SER A 447 -20.25 12.30 20.58
C SER A 447 -19.03 12.99 21.18
N GLY A 448 -17.87 12.31 21.16
CA GLY A 448 -16.60 12.84 21.68
C GLY A 448 -16.31 12.51 23.16
N GLU A 449 -17.18 11.86 23.89
CA GLU A 449 -16.95 11.37 25.27
C GLU A 449 -15.97 10.22 25.26
N GLY A 450 -15.14 9.88 24.68
CA GLY A 450 -14.15 8.77 24.72
C GLY A 450 -12.81 9.17 24.11
N THR A 451 -12.81 10.22 23.29
CA THR A 451 -11.63 10.69 22.56
C THR A 451 -11.57 12.23 22.51
N PRO A 452 -11.37 12.90 23.64
CA PRO A 452 -11.27 14.35 23.68
C PRO A 452 -9.99 14.84 22.99
N VAL A 453 -10.00 16.11 22.59
CA VAL A 453 -8.76 16.80 22.20
C VAL A 453 -7.97 17.08 23.46
N GLU A 454 -6.69 16.69 23.46
CA GLU A 454 -5.78 16.75 24.57
C GLU A 454 -4.86 17.98 24.45
N ILE A 455 -4.91 18.86 25.45
CA ILE A 455 -4.23 20.13 25.37
C ILE A 455 -3.28 20.27 26.56
N VAL A 456 -1.99 20.33 26.27
CA VAL A 456 -0.94 20.47 27.29
C VAL A 456 -0.70 21.96 27.53
N VAL A 457 -0.94 22.39 28.76
CA VAL A 457 -0.82 23.81 29.19
C VAL A 457 0.08 23.94 30.43
N ASP A 458 0.72 25.06 30.60
CA ASP A 458 1.38 25.40 31.85
C ASP A 458 0.34 25.65 32.95
N GLN A 459 0.65 25.26 34.20
CA GLN A 459 -0.31 25.36 35.32
C GLN A 459 -0.84 26.79 35.52
N ALA A 460 -0.04 27.81 35.19
CA ALA A 460 -0.47 29.21 35.30
C ALA A 460 -1.54 29.62 34.26
N ASP A 461 -1.62 28.92 33.13
CA ASP A 461 -2.46 29.28 32.00
C ASP A 461 -3.79 28.52 31.92
N ILE A 462 -4.04 27.60 32.85
CA ILE A 462 -5.24 26.70 32.83
C ILE A 462 -6.54 27.47 32.62
N ALA A 463 -6.79 28.47 33.47
CA ALA A 463 -8.08 29.17 33.42
C ALA A 463 -8.26 30.00 32.13
N SER A 464 -7.19 30.65 31.67
CA SER A 464 -7.18 31.45 30.46
C SER A 464 -7.30 30.59 29.20
N ALA A 465 -6.58 29.46 29.15
CA ALA A 465 -6.65 28.50 28.05
C ALA A 465 -8.02 27.82 27.99
N ALA A 466 -8.52 27.33 29.11
CA ALA A 466 -9.84 26.71 29.16
C ALA A 466 -10.96 27.68 28.69
N ALA A 467 -10.90 28.95 29.13
CA ALA A 467 -11.85 29.98 28.72
C ALA A 467 -11.71 30.34 27.24
N ALA A 468 -10.50 30.39 26.68
CA ALA A 468 -10.28 30.68 25.27
C ALA A 468 -10.75 29.54 24.36
N ILE A 469 -10.39 28.29 24.69
CA ILE A 469 -10.76 27.09 23.96
C ILE A 469 -12.26 26.82 24.03
N GLY A 470 -12.88 27.01 25.23
CA GLY A 470 -14.31 26.84 25.40
C GLY A 470 -15.20 27.81 24.61
N ARG A 471 -14.62 28.88 24.01
CA ARG A 471 -15.31 29.80 23.09
C ARG A 471 -15.35 29.28 21.65
N VAL A 472 -14.56 28.27 21.33
CA VAL A 472 -14.59 27.67 19.99
C VAL A 472 -15.93 26.98 19.79
N SER A 473 -16.63 27.30 18.71
CA SER A 473 -18.03 26.86 18.49
C SER A 473 -18.24 25.34 18.50
N THR A 474 -17.22 24.60 18.07
CA THR A 474 -17.23 23.13 17.99
C THR A 474 -16.87 22.44 19.32
N VAL A 475 -16.43 23.18 20.33
CA VAL A 475 -16.09 22.64 21.66
C VAL A 475 -17.35 22.63 22.53
N ALA A 476 -17.64 21.51 23.17
CA ALA A 476 -18.75 21.31 24.10
C ALA A 476 -18.36 21.66 25.55
N SER A 477 -17.20 21.16 25.98
CA SER A 477 -16.68 21.36 27.33
C SER A 477 -15.17 21.31 27.34
N VAL A 478 -14.56 21.96 28.34
CA VAL A 478 -13.11 21.88 28.62
C VAL A 478 -12.94 21.60 30.10
N VAL A 479 -12.30 20.49 30.43
CA VAL A 479 -12.06 20.07 31.81
C VAL A 479 -10.58 19.72 32.02
N PRO A 480 -9.97 20.10 33.14
CA PRO A 480 -8.59 19.74 33.44
C PRO A 480 -8.51 18.28 33.91
N LEU A 481 -7.38 17.63 33.62
CA LEU A 481 -7.06 16.33 34.16
C LEU A 481 -6.74 16.46 35.66
N THR A 482 -7.43 15.67 36.47
CA THR A 482 -7.24 15.62 37.94
C THR A 482 -6.65 14.30 38.35
N ASN A 483 -6.06 14.28 39.58
CA ASN A 483 -5.62 13.04 40.19
C ASN A 483 -6.81 12.12 40.45
N VAL A 484 -6.57 10.82 40.43
CA VAL A 484 -7.56 9.80 40.78
C VAL A 484 -7.26 9.31 42.19
N ASP A 485 -8.29 9.22 43.02
CA ASP A 485 -8.14 8.62 44.36
C ASP A 485 -7.83 7.12 44.22
N PRO A 486 -6.68 6.65 44.73
CA PRO A 486 -6.28 5.25 44.56
C PRO A 486 -7.25 4.22 45.16
N LEU A 487 -8.06 4.62 46.15
CA LEU A 487 -8.98 3.73 46.87
C LEU A 487 -10.37 3.69 46.21
N THR A 488 -10.84 4.84 45.74
CA THR A 488 -12.22 4.96 45.19
C THR A 488 -12.24 5.01 43.67
N GLN A 489 -11.07 5.16 43.04
CA GLN A 489 -10.91 5.33 41.58
C GLN A 489 -11.74 6.47 41.00
N ARG A 490 -12.09 7.46 41.82
CA ARG A 490 -12.84 8.64 41.39
C ARG A 490 -11.89 9.83 41.19
N PRO A 491 -12.17 10.67 40.18
CA PRO A 491 -11.45 11.93 40.03
C PRO A 491 -11.51 12.75 41.32
N THR A 492 -10.37 13.26 41.76
CA THR A 492 -10.26 14.17 42.91
C THR A 492 -10.40 15.62 42.44
N SER A 493 -10.45 16.57 43.37
CA SER A 493 -10.39 18.00 43.04
C SER A 493 -8.96 18.49 42.76
N GLU A 494 -7.94 17.64 42.94
CA GLU A 494 -6.53 18.01 42.75
C GLU A 494 -6.09 17.80 41.32
N LEU A 495 -5.48 18.83 40.72
CA LEU A 495 -4.94 18.77 39.36
C LEU A 495 -3.78 17.78 39.28
N LYS A 496 -3.76 16.98 38.18
CA LYS A 496 -2.57 16.18 37.87
C LYS A 496 -1.54 17.09 37.19
N VAL A 497 -0.47 17.40 37.91
CA VAL A 497 0.62 18.28 37.46
C VAL A 497 1.87 17.45 37.26
N VAL A 498 2.46 17.53 36.05
CA VAL A 498 3.74 16.88 35.70
C VAL A 498 4.65 17.93 35.06
N ASP A 499 5.84 18.10 35.56
CA ASP A 499 6.82 19.09 35.08
C ASP A 499 6.23 20.52 34.97
N GLY A 500 5.31 20.89 35.89
CA GLY A 500 4.64 22.21 35.89
C GLY A 500 3.56 22.38 34.83
N LYS A 501 3.20 21.31 34.11
CA LYS A 501 2.18 21.26 33.09
C LYS A 501 0.94 20.52 33.56
N VAL A 502 -0.19 20.80 32.91
CA VAL A 502 -1.49 20.15 33.14
C VAL A 502 -2.09 19.84 31.77
N VAL A 503 -2.89 18.79 31.69
CA VAL A 503 -3.67 18.43 30.50
C VAL A 503 -5.09 18.95 30.64
N LEU A 504 -5.60 19.64 29.60
CA LEU A 504 -7.00 19.97 29.45
C LEU A 504 -7.62 19.02 28.41
N TYR A 505 -8.74 18.43 28.73
CA TYR A 505 -9.55 17.66 27.82
C TYR A 505 -10.67 18.52 27.25
N ALA A 506 -10.63 18.78 25.92
CA ALA A 506 -11.70 19.47 25.21
C ALA A 506 -12.56 18.47 24.45
N THR A 507 -13.82 18.30 24.91
CA THR A 507 -14.80 17.46 24.25
C THR A 507 -15.39 18.21 23.06
N LEU A 508 -15.36 17.62 21.87
CA LEU A 508 -15.99 18.18 20.68
C LEU A 508 -17.49 17.87 20.65
N LYS A 509 -18.28 18.74 20.00
CA LYS A 509 -19.72 18.51 19.72
C LYS A 509 -19.96 17.55 18.56
N VAL A 510 -18.95 17.34 17.76
CA VAL A 510 -18.94 16.49 16.56
C VAL A 510 -18.03 15.28 16.79
N ALA A 511 -18.16 14.26 15.95
CA ALA A 511 -17.29 13.09 16.05
C ALA A 511 -15.81 13.51 15.85
N PRO A 512 -14.90 13.09 16.74
CA PRO A 512 -13.50 13.55 16.74
C PRO A 512 -12.73 13.22 15.47
N ASP A 513 -13.05 12.13 14.80
CA ASP A 513 -12.43 11.65 13.57
C ASP A 513 -13.13 12.14 12.28
N SER A 514 -14.25 12.85 12.42
CA SER A 514 -14.96 13.47 11.28
C SER A 514 -14.16 14.63 10.66
N ALA A 515 -14.49 15.00 9.43
CA ALA A 515 -13.92 16.17 8.77
C ALA A 515 -14.09 17.45 9.61
N GLU A 516 -15.28 17.66 10.19
CA GLU A 516 -15.57 18.81 11.07
C GLU A 516 -14.76 18.78 12.37
N GLY A 517 -14.51 17.57 12.92
CA GLY A 517 -13.65 17.36 14.08
C GLY A 517 -12.22 17.79 13.81
N LYS A 518 -11.66 17.34 12.68
CA LYS A 518 -10.32 17.73 12.21
C LYS A 518 -10.24 19.23 11.92
N GLU A 519 -11.23 19.84 11.27
CA GLU A 519 -11.28 21.29 10.99
C GLU A 519 -11.40 22.15 12.26
N SER A 520 -11.80 21.57 13.38
CA SER A 520 -11.81 22.25 14.68
C SER A 520 -10.41 22.49 15.25
N ILE A 521 -9.43 21.67 14.88
CA ILE A 521 -8.07 21.69 15.45
C ILE A 521 -7.34 23.02 15.19
N PRO A 522 -7.29 23.59 13.96
CA PRO A 522 -6.65 24.88 13.75
C PRO A 522 -7.31 26.00 14.55
N LEU A 523 -8.63 25.96 14.80
CA LEU A 523 -9.35 26.93 15.63
C LEU A 523 -8.94 26.80 17.08
N ILE A 524 -8.86 25.57 17.59
CA ILE A 524 -8.41 25.27 18.95
C ILE A 524 -6.95 25.70 19.14
N ARG A 525 -6.07 25.36 18.18
CA ARG A 525 -4.66 25.79 18.20
C ARG A 525 -4.52 27.31 18.20
N GLN A 526 -5.30 28.00 17.39
CA GLN A 526 -5.31 29.45 17.36
C GLN A 526 -5.74 30.06 18.69
N ALA A 527 -6.82 29.55 19.29
CA ALA A 527 -7.32 29.99 20.58
C ALA A 527 -6.30 29.72 21.72
N ALA A 528 -5.68 28.53 21.71
CA ALA A 528 -4.67 28.13 22.69
C ALA A 528 -3.40 28.98 22.58
N LYS A 529 -2.84 29.15 21.38
CA LYS A 529 -1.61 29.91 21.15
C LYS A 529 -1.77 31.42 21.35
N ALA A 530 -2.99 31.94 21.29
CA ALA A 530 -3.29 33.31 21.67
C ALA A 530 -3.10 33.57 23.18
N VAL A 531 -3.18 32.52 24.02
CA VAL A 531 -2.91 32.57 25.45
C VAL A 531 -1.41 32.39 25.71
N ASN A 532 -0.85 31.29 25.21
CA ASN A 532 0.58 30.99 25.32
C ASN A 532 1.06 30.19 24.09
N PRO A 533 2.09 30.67 23.34
CA PRO A 533 2.63 29.98 22.18
C PRO A 533 3.13 28.55 22.42
N ASN A 534 3.46 28.20 23.67
CA ASN A 534 3.98 26.90 24.05
C ASN A 534 2.88 25.87 24.36
N ILE A 535 1.61 26.23 24.30
CA ILE A 535 0.51 25.29 24.45
C ILE A 535 0.51 24.32 23.27
N LEU A 536 0.44 23.02 23.55
CA LEU A 536 0.42 21.96 22.55
C LEU A 536 -0.97 21.33 22.50
N VAL A 537 -1.43 21.05 21.27
CA VAL A 537 -2.72 20.42 21.01
C VAL A 537 -2.51 19.06 20.37
N GLY A 538 -2.90 18.01 21.07
CA GLY A 538 -2.82 16.61 20.68
C GLY A 538 -4.18 15.92 20.70
N GLY A 539 -4.16 14.60 20.77
CA GLY A 539 -5.33 13.73 20.71
C GLY A 539 -5.70 13.35 19.27
N GLN A 540 -6.66 12.42 19.12
CA GLN A 540 -6.98 11.76 17.86
C GLN A 540 -7.33 12.71 16.71
N SER A 541 -8.14 13.75 16.99
CA SER A 541 -8.52 14.74 15.97
C SER A 541 -7.30 15.54 15.47
N ALA A 542 -6.36 15.87 16.39
CA ALA A 542 -5.15 16.61 16.04
C ALA A 542 -4.19 15.74 15.20
N ILE A 543 -4.07 14.46 15.53
CA ILE A 543 -3.33 13.47 14.75
C ILE A 543 -3.89 13.41 13.32
N GLY A 544 -5.21 13.21 13.18
CA GLY A 544 -5.86 13.16 11.85
C GLY A 544 -5.65 14.44 11.04
N TYR A 545 -5.75 15.61 11.67
CA TYR A 545 -5.49 16.89 11.00
C TYR A 545 -4.03 17.00 10.53
N ASP A 546 -3.05 16.63 11.35
CA ASP A 546 -1.63 16.71 11.02
C ASP A 546 -1.24 15.73 9.90
N VAL A 547 -1.83 14.52 9.88
CA VAL A 547 -1.70 13.55 8.79
C VAL A 547 -2.21 14.14 7.47
N ASP A 548 -3.42 14.74 7.48
CA ASP A 548 -4.01 15.36 6.29
C ASP A 548 -3.13 16.52 5.76
N GLN A 549 -2.59 17.36 6.65
CA GLN A 549 -1.70 18.46 6.27
C GLN A 549 -0.38 17.97 5.67
N SER A 550 0.21 16.94 6.29
CA SER A 550 1.46 16.34 5.79
C SER A 550 1.25 15.66 4.44
N SER A 551 0.13 14.96 4.24
CA SER A 551 -0.22 14.37 2.95
C SER A 551 -0.40 15.42 1.85
N ARG A 552 -1.08 16.53 2.17
CA ARG A 552 -1.23 17.66 1.22
C ARG A 552 0.10 18.31 0.85
N ARG A 553 1.01 18.44 1.82
CA ARG A 553 2.38 18.95 1.57
C ARG A 553 3.16 17.96 0.70
N ASP A 554 3.12 16.68 1.01
CA ASP A 554 3.82 15.63 0.28
C ASP A 554 3.36 15.58 -1.18
N ASN A 555 2.06 15.64 -1.43
CA ASN A 555 1.50 15.71 -2.79
C ASN A 555 2.09 16.90 -3.59
N ARG A 556 2.23 18.07 -2.96
CA ARG A 556 2.75 19.29 -3.61
C ARG A 556 4.26 19.24 -3.86
N VAL A 557 5.01 18.53 -3.04
CA VAL A 557 6.48 18.47 -3.12
C VAL A 557 6.93 17.26 -3.93
N ILE A 558 6.44 16.08 -3.60
CA ILE A 558 6.93 14.81 -4.16
C ILE A 558 6.50 14.63 -5.61
N ILE A 559 5.24 14.90 -5.95
CA ILE A 559 4.73 14.71 -7.31
C ILE A 559 5.53 15.50 -8.36
N PRO A 560 5.81 16.81 -8.20
CA PRO A 560 6.63 17.55 -9.15
C PRO A 560 8.08 17.03 -9.25
N ILE A 561 8.68 16.62 -8.12
CA ILE A 561 10.05 16.10 -8.10
C ILE A 561 10.12 14.77 -8.86
N VAL A 562 9.18 13.87 -8.64
CA VAL A 562 9.09 12.59 -9.37
C VAL A 562 8.90 12.85 -10.87
N LEU A 563 8.00 13.74 -11.26
CA LEU A 563 7.80 14.11 -12.67
C LEU A 563 9.09 14.65 -13.32
N LEU A 564 9.79 15.53 -12.62
CA LEU A 564 11.07 16.07 -13.10
C LEU A 564 12.12 14.98 -13.25
N LEU A 565 12.27 14.15 -12.24
CA LEU A 565 13.23 13.02 -12.24
C LEU A 565 12.97 12.10 -13.43
N ILE A 566 11.72 11.72 -13.63
CA ILE A 566 11.31 10.86 -14.74
C ILE A 566 11.51 11.52 -16.09
N ALA A 567 11.21 12.84 -16.22
CA ALA A 567 11.48 13.59 -17.45
C ALA A 567 12.98 13.55 -17.82
N VAL A 568 13.84 13.69 -16.81
CA VAL A 568 15.30 13.62 -16.99
C VAL A 568 15.73 12.22 -17.43
N ILE A 569 15.28 11.16 -16.74
CA ILE A 569 15.62 9.77 -17.08
C ILE A 569 15.15 9.43 -18.50
N LEU A 570 13.90 9.75 -18.86
CA LEU A 570 13.36 9.53 -20.20
C LEU A 570 14.14 10.32 -21.26
N GLY A 571 14.49 11.58 -20.98
CA GLY A 571 15.26 12.42 -21.88
C GLY A 571 16.61 11.81 -22.22
N PHE A 572 17.33 11.29 -21.23
CA PHE A 572 18.60 10.59 -21.42
C PHE A 572 18.43 9.27 -22.18
N LEU A 573 17.47 8.45 -21.79
CA LEU A 573 17.23 7.13 -22.37
C LEU A 573 16.83 7.21 -23.85
N LEU A 574 15.85 8.06 -24.16
CA LEU A 574 15.34 8.23 -25.53
C LEU A 574 16.25 9.16 -26.37
N ARG A 575 17.18 9.86 -25.73
CA ARG A 575 18.00 10.92 -26.35
C ARG A 575 17.13 11.95 -27.09
N SER A 576 15.98 12.28 -26.49
CA SER A 576 15.00 13.20 -27.03
C SER A 576 14.23 13.88 -25.90
N ILE A 577 14.30 15.19 -25.84
CA ILE A 577 13.54 16.00 -24.90
C ILE A 577 12.06 16.03 -25.27
N PHE A 578 11.77 16.13 -26.57
CA PHE A 578 10.39 16.22 -27.04
C PHE A 578 9.61 14.90 -26.84
N ALA A 579 10.24 13.75 -27.09
CA ALA A 579 9.62 12.46 -26.80
C ALA A 579 9.38 12.28 -25.27
N ALA A 580 10.34 12.65 -24.43
CA ALA A 580 10.19 12.60 -22.99
C ALA A 580 9.02 13.46 -22.49
N ALA A 581 8.94 14.72 -22.95
CA ALA A 581 7.85 15.63 -22.58
C ALA A 581 6.48 15.15 -23.05
N LEU A 582 6.39 14.61 -24.28
CA LEU A 582 5.14 14.05 -24.81
C LEU A 582 4.68 12.82 -23.98
N LEU A 583 5.59 11.88 -23.72
CA LEU A 583 5.26 10.70 -22.92
C LEU A 583 4.84 11.10 -21.49
N LEU A 584 5.56 12.02 -20.87
CA LEU A 584 5.20 12.53 -19.55
C LEU A 584 3.80 13.16 -19.54
N GLY A 585 3.49 13.99 -20.55
CA GLY A 585 2.15 14.56 -20.71
C GLY A 585 1.05 13.52 -20.86
N THR A 586 1.31 12.42 -21.59
CA THR A 586 0.33 11.31 -21.70
C THR A 586 0.17 10.54 -20.41
N VAL A 587 1.22 10.37 -19.62
CA VAL A 587 1.18 9.72 -18.30
C VAL A 587 0.40 10.56 -17.29
N VAL A 588 0.64 11.88 -17.24
CA VAL A 588 -0.13 12.79 -16.38
C VAL A 588 -1.61 12.78 -16.75
N LEU A 589 -1.93 12.79 -18.04
CA LEU A 589 -3.31 12.70 -18.50
C LEU A 589 -3.96 11.35 -18.13
N SER A 590 -3.23 10.25 -18.27
CA SER A 590 -3.68 8.89 -17.87
C SER A 590 -3.94 8.82 -16.38
N PHE A 591 -3.04 9.37 -15.58
CA PHE A 591 -3.18 9.44 -14.13
C PHE A 591 -4.42 10.24 -13.72
N ALA A 592 -4.59 11.45 -14.27
CA ALA A 592 -5.76 12.27 -13.97
C ALA A 592 -7.08 11.59 -14.38
N ALA A 593 -7.08 10.91 -15.54
CA ALA A 593 -8.25 10.12 -15.99
C ALA A 593 -8.52 8.94 -15.04
N THR A 594 -7.47 8.27 -14.55
CA THR A 594 -7.59 7.17 -13.58
C THR A 594 -8.19 7.69 -12.27
N LEU A 595 -7.70 8.80 -11.72
CA LEU A 595 -8.29 9.41 -10.51
C LEU A 595 -9.76 9.78 -10.71
N GLY A 596 -10.11 10.28 -11.90
CA GLY A 596 -11.52 10.60 -12.21
C GLY A 596 -12.42 9.38 -12.25
N VAL A 597 -11.92 8.25 -12.78
CA VAL A 597 -12.65 6.97 -12.71
C VAL A 597 -12.71 6.44 -11.28
N CYS A 598 -11.63 6.57 -10.51
CA CYS A 598 -11.62 6.23 -9.09
C CYS A 598 -12.69 7.01 -8.33
N ALA A 599 -12.79 8.33 -8.53
CA ALA A 599 -13.82 9.14 -7.90
C ALA A 599 -15.25 8.62 -8.18
N LEU A 600 -15.53 8.25 -9.44
CA LEU A 600 -16.83 7.71 -9.82
C LEU A 600 -17.09 6.32 -9.24
N VAL A 601 -16.08 5.45 -9.21
CA VAL A 601 -16.24 4.05 -8.76
C VAL A 601 -16.30 4.00 -7.25
N PHE A 602 -15.47 4.74 -6.53
CA PHE A 602 -15.44 4.73 -5.08
C PHE A 602 -16.75 5.23 -4.48
N ASP A 603 -17.28 6.33 -5.00
CA ASP A 603 -18.53 6.90 -4.52
C ASP A 603 -19.76 6.06 -4.93
N ASN A 604 -19.87 5.65 -6.23
CA ASN A 604 -21.11 5.08 -6.76
C ASN A 604 -21.15 3.54 -6.78
N VAL A 605 -19.99 2.86 -6.74
CA VAL A 605 -19.92 1.39 -6.84
C VAL A 605 -19.49 0.77 -5.52
N PHE A 606 -18.44 1.29 -4.91
CA PHE A 606 -17.93 0.75 -3.64
C PHE A 606 -18.62 1.38 -2.43
N GLY A 607 -19.18 2.58 -2.56
CA GLY A 607 -19.85 3.29 -1.48
C GLY A 607 -18.90 3.79 -0.39
N PHE A 608 -17.63 4.10 -0.77
CA PHE A 608 -16.68 4.66 0.18
C PHE A 608 -17.03 6.11 0.49
N ALA A 609 -16.93 6.52 1.75
CA ALA A 609 -17.26 7.86 2.20
C ALA A 609 -16.29 8.94 1.67
N GLY A 610 -15.04 8.55 1.47
CA GLY A 610 -13.96 9.38 0.95
C GLY A 610 -12.78 8.50 0.54
N THR A 611 -11.59 9.09 0.40
CA THR A 611 -10.35 8.36 0.17
C THR A 611 -9.32 8.73 1.23
N ASP A 612 -8.40 7.80 1.47
CA ASP A 612 -7.25 8.05 2.34
C ASP A 612 -6.43 9.25 1.84
N ALA A 613 -5.92 10.06 2.75
CA ALA A 613 -5.18 11.28 2.42
C ALA A 613 -3.87 10.99 1.64
N ALA A 614 -3.25 9.83 1.84
CA ALA A 614 -2.04 9.41 1.14
C ALA A 614 -2.35 8.73 -0.21
N PHE A 615 -3.60 8.33 -0.48
CA PHE A 615 -4.00 7.61 -1.69
C PHE A 615 -3.54 8.29 -2.99
N PRO A 616 -3.72 9.62 -3.21
CA PRO A 616 -3.30 10.25 -4.48
C PRO A 616 -1.79 10.13 -4.73
N LEU A 617 -0.97 10.23 -3.69
CA LEU A 617 0.49 10.11 -3.80
C LEU A 617 0.90 8.68 -4.16
N PHE A 618 0.36 7.69 -3.47
CA PHE A 618 0.67 6.28 -3.74
C PHE A 618 0.19 5.87 -5.13
N ALA A 619 -1.05 6.21 -5.49
CA ALA A 619 -1.57 5.96 -6.83
C ALA A 619 -0.69 6.61 -7.91
N PHE A 620 -0.24 7.85 -7.69
CA PHE A 620 0.67 8.54 -8.60
C PHE A 620 1.99 7.80 -8.76
N ILE A 621 2.66 7.45 -7.65
CA ILE A 621 3.97 6.81 -7.69
C ILE A 621 3.89 5.47 -8.40
N PHE A 622 2.91 4.62 -8.06
CA PHE A 622 2.77 3.32 -8.69
C PHE A 622 2.36 3.40 -10.15
N LEU A 623 1.39 4.24 -10.51
CA LEU A 623 0.96 4.39 -11.89
C LEU A 623 2.04 5.00 -12.78
N VAL A 624 2.73 6.01 -12.28
CA VAL A 624 3.76 6.70 -13.05
C VAL A 624 5.04 5.87 -13.13
N ALA A 625 5.51 5.31 -12.00
CA ALA A 625 6.72 4.51 -11.98
C ALA A 625 6.58 3.23 -12.79
N LEU A 626 5.47 2.49 -12.62
CA LEU A 626 5.24 1.22 -13.35
C LEU A 626 4.69 1.44 -14.78
N GLY A 627 3.93 2.51 -15.01
CA GLY A 627 3.37 2.81 -16.33
C GLY A 627 4.42 3.29 -17.35
N ILE A 628 5.43 4.02 -16.88
CA ILE A 628 6.51 4.53 -17.75
C ILE A 628 7.35 3.42 -18.36
N ASP A 629 7.56 2.34 -17.64
CA ASP A 629 8.35 1.19 -18.08
C ASP A 629 7.92 0.70 -19.46
N TYR A 630 6.66 0.58 -19.63
CA TYR A 630 6.10 0.13 -20.88
C TYR A 630 6.23 1.17 -22.01
N ASN A 631 6.20 2.45 -21.72
CA ASN A 631 6.47 3.51 -22.68
C ASN A 631 7.94 3.48 -23.13
N ILE A 632 8.85 3.17 -22.20
CA ILE A 632 10.28 2.95 -22.48
C ILE A 632 10.44 1.81 -23.49
N PHE A 633 9.81 0.66 -23.23
CA PHE A 633 9.90 -0.51 -24.12
C PHE A 633 9.37 -0.22 -25.53
N LEU A 634 8.20 0.41 -25.64
CA LEU A 634 7.65 0.77 -26.94
C LEU A 634 8.59 1.71 -27.68
N MET A 635 9.00 2.83 -27.04
CA MET A 635 9.75 3.88 -27.73
C MET A 635 11.21 3.47 -28.01
N THR A 636 11.80 2.62 -27.20
CA THR A 636 13.12 2.03 -27.52
C THR A 636 13.03 1.17 -28.77
N ARG A 637 12.00 0.32 -28.87
CA ARG A 637 11.76 -0.48 -30.08
C ARG A 637 11.47 0.39 -31.30
N VAL A 638 10.63 1.39 -31.14
CA VAL A 638 10.33 2.37 -32.21
C VAL A 638 11.60 3.06 -32.69
N ARG A 639 12.51 3.44 -31.77
CA ARG A 639 13.80 4.04 -32.13
C ARG A 639 14.67 3.09 -32.93
N GLU A 640 14.77 1.81 -32.53
CA GLU A 640 15.51 0.79 -33.29
C GLU A 640 14.95 0.60 -34.71
N GLU A 641 13.63 0.52 -34.84
CA GLU A 641 12.99 0.38 -36.15
C GLU A 641 13.05 1.68 -36.98
N SER A 642 13.00 2.85 -36.32
CA SER A 642 13.14 4.15 -36.98
C SER A 642 14.47 4.31 -37.69
N LEU A 643 15.55 3.73 -37.12
CA LEU A 643 16.88 3.72 -37.76
C LEU A 643 16.92 2.91 -39.07
N LYS A 644 15.97 1.95 -39.26
CA LYS A 644 15.93 1.05 -40.42
C LYS A 644 14.93 1.49 -41.47
N ILE A 645 13.72 1.90 -41.06
CA ILE A 645 12.58 2.12 -41.94
C ILE A 645 11.88 3.48 -41.75
N GLY A 646 12.49 4.39 -40.99
CA GLY A 646 11.93 5.70 -40.68
C GLY A 646 10.91 5.69 -39.55
N THR A 647 10.68 6.84 -38.91
CA THR A 647 9.87 6.95 -37.68
C THR A 647 8.41 6.56 -37.89
N ARG A 648 7.80 6.98 -38.99
CA ARG A 648 6.37 6.73 -39.26
C ARG A 648 6.04 5.25 -39.48
N ALA A 649 6.90 4.52 -40.16
CA ALA A 649 6.75 3.07 -40.34
C ALA A 649 7.24 2.31 -39.08
N GLY A 650 8.26 2.82 -38.44
CA GLY A 650 8.87 2.25 -37.22
C GLY A 650 7.90 2.16 -36.04
N ILE A 651 7.05 3.18 -35.85
CA ILE A 651 6.03 3.14 -34.75
C ILE A 651 4.99 2.05 -35.00
N ILE A 652 4.50 1.88 -36.23
CA ILE A 652 3.50 0.85 -36.56
C ILE A 652 4.09 -0.55 -36.40
N LYS A 653 5.32 -0.74 -36.85
CA LYS A 653 6.02 -2.03 -36.68
C LYS A 653 6.33 -2.30 -35.19
N GLY A 654 6.82 -1.29 -34.47
CA GLY A 654 7.07 -1.37 -33.02
C GLY A 654 5.80 -1.78 -32.26
N LEU A 655 4.68 -1.10 -32.50
CA LEU A 655 3.38 -1.42 -31.88
C LEU A 655 2.94 -2.85 -32.21
N THR A 656 3.05 -3.29 -33.49
CA THR A 656 2.59 -4.61 -33.88
C THR A 656 3.40 -5.73 -33.24
N VAL A 657 4.72 -5.55 -33.09
CA VAL A 657 5.61 -6.54 -32.50
C VAL A 657 5.52 -6.57 -30.97
N THR A 658 5.45 -5.42 -30.32
CA THR A 658 5.52 -5.34 -28.86
C THR A 658 4.14 -5.35 -28.18
N GLY A 659 3.07 -4.98 -28.89
CA GLY A 659 1.75 -4.76 -28.31
C GLY A 659 1.21 -5.97 -27.52
N GLY A 660 1.40 -7.19 -28.04
CA GLY A 660 0.96 -8.42 -27.37
C GLY A 660 1.67 -8.69 -26.06
N VAL A 661 3.01 -8.54 -26.04
CA VAL A 661 3.82 -8.78 -24.85
C VAL A 661 3.47 -7.77 -23.75
N ILE A 662 3.40 -6.52 -24.13
CA ILE A 662 3.15 -5.40 -23.24
C ILE A 662 1.74 -5.46 -22.62
N THR A 663 0.70 -5.76 -23.42
CA THR A 663 -0.66 -5.90 -22.87
C THR A 663 -0.78 -7.10 -21.95
N SER A 664 -0.09 -8.20 -22.27
CA SER A 664 -0.03 -9.36 -21.36
C SER A 664 0.63 -9.01 -20.04
N ALA A 665 1.73 -8.28 -20.09
CA ALA A 665 2.46 -7.80 -18.90
C ALA A 665 1.59 -6.86 -18.04
N GLY A 666 0.99 -5.84 -18.67
CA GLY A 666 0.07 -4.94 -17.96
C GLY A 666 -1.15 -5.65 -17.37
N THR A 667 -1.66 -6.71 -18.02
CA THR A 667 -2.76 -7.51 -17.45
C THR A 667 -2.32 -8.29 -16.20
N VAL A 668 -1.11 -8.87 -16.22
CA VAL A 668 -0.55 -9.55 -15.04
C VAL A 668 -0.37 -8.56 -13.89
N LEU A 669 0.24 -7.41 -14.16
CA LEU A 669 0.49 -6.37 -13.16
C LEU A 669 -0.84 -5.83 -12.59
N ALA A 670 -1.83 -5.54 -13.45
CA ALA A 670 -3.15 -5.08 -13.03
C ALA A 670 -3.84 -6.09 -12.11
N ALA A 671 -3.78 -7.37 -12.44
CA ALA A 671 -4.38 -8.40 -11.62
C ALA A 671 -3.64 -8.60 -10.30
N THR A 672 -2.30 -8.49 -10.31
CA THR A 672 -1.49 -8.60 -9.09
C THR A 672 -1.86 -7.48 -8.10
N PHE A 673 -1.94 -6.24 -8.56
CA PHE A 673 -2.39 -5.12 -7.71
C PHE A 673 -3.87 -5.22 -7.35
N GLY A 674 -4.72 -5.71 -8.25
CA GLY A 674 -6.14 -5.90 -7.97
C GLY A 674 -6.43 -6.85 -6.79
N VAL A 675 -5.49 -7.73 -6.45
CA VAL A 675 -5.60 -8.59 -5.25
C VAL A 675 -5.60 -7.79 -3.95
N LEU A 676 -4.96 -6.61 -3.90
CA LEU A 676 -5.04 -5.73 -2.73
C LEU A 676 -6.48 -5.38 -2.34
N GLY A 677 -7.39 -5.34 -3.30
CA GLY A 677 -8.81 -5.09 -3.05
C GLY A 677 -9.56 -6.21 -2.30
N ILE A 678 -8.93 -7.35 -2.03
CA ILE A 678 -9.51 -8.44 -1.22
C ILE A 678 -9.30 -8.17 0.28
N LEU A 679 -8.34 -7.31 0.60
CA LEU A 679 -8.04 -6.97 1.99
C LEU A 679 -9.13 -6.08 2.57
N PRO A 680 -9.43 -6.21 3.88
CA PRO A 680 -10.52 -5.48 4.52
C PRO A 680 -10.17 -4.01 4.84
N LEU A 681 -9.24 -3.40 4.10
CA LEU A 681 -8.81 -2.01 4.28
C LEU A 681 -9.11 -1.18 3.04
N VAL A 682 -9.83 -0.07 3.22
CA VAL A 682 -10.27 0.83 2.15
C VAL A 682 -9.08 1.37 1.36
N PHE A 683 -8.02 1.84 2.02
CA PHE A 683 -6.81 2.34 1.36
C PHE A 683 -6.20 1.32 0.39
N LEU A 684 -6.11 0.04 0.78
CA LEU A 684 -5.53 -1.01 -0.07
C LEU A 684 -6.46 -1.38 -1.22
N ALA A 685 -7.78 -1.34 -1.00
CA ALA A 685 -8.78 -1.53 -2.06
C ALA A 685 -8.73 -0.38 -3.08
N GLU A 686 -8.62 0.86 -2.62
CA GLU A 686 -8.44 2.05 -3.46
C GLU A 686 -7.17 1.96 -4.31
N LEU A 687 -6.04 1.65 -3.68
CA LEU A 687 -4.76 1.51 -4.35
C LEU A 687 -4.78 0.36 -5.36
N GLY A 688 -5.30 -0.79 -4.95
CA GLY A 688 -5.44 -1.97 -5.79
C GLY A 688 -6.27 -1.68 -7.05
N PHE A 689 -7.44 -1.05 -6.90
CA PHE A 689 -8.28 -0.65 -8.02
C PHE A 689 -7.60 0.40 -8.90
N ALA A 690 -7.06 1.46 -8.32
CA ALA A 690 -6.43 2.55 -9.06
C ALA A 690 -5.26 2.05 -9.91
N VAL A 691 -4.37 1.24 -9.32
CA VAL A 691 -3.21 0.70 -10.05
C VAL A 691 -3.67 -0.32 -11.11
N ALA A 692 -4.59 -1.23 -10.77
CA ALA A 692 -5.10 -2.20 -11.73
C ALA A 692 -5.76 -1.54 -12.93
N PHE A 693 -6.70 -0.62 -12.69
CA PHE A 693 -7.40 0.10 -13.75
C PHE A 693 -6.45 1.01 -14.54
N GLY A 694 -5.60 1.78 -13.85
CA GLY A 694 -4.70 2.73 -14.50
C GLY A 694 -3.64 2.04 -15.36
N VAL A 695 -3.08 0.91 -14.94
CA VAL A 695 -2.17 0.10 -15.76
C VAL A 695 -2.87 -0.46 -16.99
N LEU A 696 -4.13 -0.94 -16.87
CA LEU A 696 -4.90 -1.38 -18.01
C LEU A 696 -5.22 -0.21 -18.96
N LEU A 697 -5.62 0.94 -18.44
CA LEU A 697 -5.86 2.15 -19.21
C LEU A 697 -4.60 2.56 -19.98
N ASP A 698 -3.46 2.58 -19.31
CA ASP A 698 -2.18 2.94 -19.93
C ASP A 698 -1.77 1.93 -20.99
N THR A 699 -1.82 0.63 -20.71
CA THR A 699 -1.36 -0.41 -21.62
C THR A 699 -2.28 -0.62 -22.83
N ILE A 700 -3.60 -0.54 -22.66
CA ILE A 700 -4.56 -0.83 -23.72
C ILE A 700 -4.91 0.43 -24.51
N ILE A 701 -5.07 1.58 -23.85
CA ILE A 701 -5.57 2.81 -24.48
C ILE A 701 -4.43 3.78 -24.80
N VAL A 702 -3.70 4.22 -23.77
CA VAL A 702 -2.72 5.29 -23.94
C VAL A 702 -1.59 4.85 -24.89
N ARG A 703 -1.01 3.70 -24.60
CA ARG A 703 0.13 3.19 -25.36
C ARG A 703 -0.24 2.56 -26.69
N SER A 704 -1.40 1.96 -26.80
CA SER A 704 -1.77 1.28 -28.05
C SER A 704 -2.44 2.20 -29.06
N LEU A 705 -3.06 3.30 -28.60
CA LEU A 705 -3.79 4.24 -29.44
C LEU A 705 -3.19 5.65 -29.37
N LEU A 706 -3.12 6.28 -28.17
CA LEU A 706 -2.76 7.70 -28.03
C LEU A 706 -1.31 7.96 -28.46
N VAL A 707 -0.35 7.28 -27.82
CA VAL A 707 1.09 7.50 -28.08
C VAL A 707 1.45 7.14 -29.52
N PRO A 708 1.07 5.98 -30.10
CA PRO A 708 1.39 5.68 -31.47
C PRO A 708 0.77 6.65 -32.48
N ALA A 709 -0.45 7.10 -32.25
CA ALA A 709 -1.11 8.05 -33.13
C ALA A 709 -0.45 9.44 -33.11
N LEU A 710 -0.03 9.91 -31.93
CA LEU A 710 0.76 11.13 -31.76
C LEU A 710 2.12 11.02 -32.45
N VAL A 711 2.87 9.94 -32.20
CA VAL A 711 4.18 9.71 -32.82
C VAL A 711 4.06 9.60 -34.34
N ARG A 712 3.03 8.89 -34.86
CA ARG A 712 2.76 8.77 -36.31
C ARG A 712 2.50 10.12 -36.94
N GLN A 713 1.75 11.02 -36.27
CA GLN A 713 1.43 12.34 -36.77
C GLN A 713 2.62 13.29 -36.71
N ILE A 714 3.36 13.32 -35.61
CA ILE A 714 4.53 14.22 -35.41
C ILE A 714 5.68 13.78 -36.34
N GLY A 715 5.88 12.47 -36.50
CA GLY A 715 6.94 11.91 -37.30
C GLY A 715 8.34 12.12 -36.70
N PRO A 716 9.39 12.32 -37.56
CA PRO A 716 10.79 12.37 -37.09
C PRO A 716 11.09 13.49 -36.07
N LYS A 717 10.32 14.56 -36.05
CA LYS A 717 10.47 15.69 -35.10
C LYS A 717 10.40 15.26 -33.64
N ILE A 718 9.76 14.10 -33.36
CA ILE A 718 9.68 13.57 -32.00
C ILE A 718 11.07 13.30 -31.39
N TRP A 719 12.07 13.05 -32.21
CA TRP A 719 13.44 12.74 -31.76
C TRP A 719 14.30 13.99 -31.50
N TRP A 720 13.72 15.19 -31.48
CA TRP A 720 14.49 16.42 -31.18
C TRP A 720 15.08 16.34 -29.76
N PRO A 721 16.38 16.69 -29.55
CA PRO A 721 17.38 17.23 -30.49
C PRO A 721 18.28 16.17 -31.15
N SER A 722 17.92 14.89 -31.17
CA SER A 722 18.71 13.80 -31.77
C SER A 722 18.82 13.93 -33.30
N LYS A 723 19.92 13.42 -33.87
CA LYS A 723 20.14 13.36 -35.33
C LYS A 723 19.01 12.62 -36.10
N LEU A 724 18.27 11.74 -35.44
CA LEU A 724 17.14 11.01 -35.99
C LEU A 724 15.99 11.94 -36.49
N GLN A 725 15.89 13.17 -35.98
CA GLN A 725 14.90 14.15 -36.43
C GLN A 725 15.03 14.53 -37.92
N HIS A 726 16.21 14.35 -38.50
CA HIS A 726 16.52 14.72 -39.89
C HIS A 726 16.45 13.53 -40.86
N GLN A 727 16.20 12.32 -40.38
CA GLN A 727 16.02 11.13 -41.21
C GLN A 727 14.57 11.06 -41.71
N GLU A 728 14.28 11.75 -42.83
CA GLU A 728 13.09 11.50 -43.64
C GLU A 728 13.41 10.44 -44.69
N ASN A 729 12.77 9.29 -44.61
CA ASN A 729 12.62 8.35 -45.73
C ASN A 729 11.18 8.38 -46.23
#